data_cfbc3b5f015172130fc62819b41c1617
#
_entry.id   cfbc3b5f015172130fc62819b41c1617
#
_cell.length_a   1.000
_cell.length_b   1.000
_cell.length_c   1.000
_cell.angle_alpha   90.00
_cell.angle_beta   90.00
_cell.angle_gamma   90.00
#
_symmetry.space_group_name_H-M   'P 1'
#
loop_
_entity.id
_entity.type
_entity.pdbx_description
1 polymer ?
#
loop_
_entity_poly.entity_id
_entity_poly.type
_entity_poly.pdbx_seq_one_letter_code
_entity_poly.pdbx_strand_id
1 'polypeptide(L)'
;MKHLLEPLSVKGMELRNRLVMPPMATNFASADGAVTQQMVAYYRERAKGGAALIIVEMSYIHPSGKGFPCMLGVYNDRFLPGLNELAEAIKSHGACAVLQIGHAGRQTRSEISGQRILAPSAIPAKGTTEVPRELSIEEIQDIVDTFGAAALRAKNAGFDAVELHGTHGYLLNEFLSPYTNKRADAYGGSLENRLRCALEVIQEVRSRVGEDYPLIFRLCANEYLEGNEGITPDVAKKIAPRLVEAGIDILHITGGIGETRDHIVQPLYYEQGYHVHLAEGIKQAVGSIPVITAGSITDPYMADEIIEEGKADLIAVGRGLIADPMFLRKLKEGRVKEIRCCIRCNECIGRFRRGYRISCTVNPVVGKEACSELRPAEKPKRVLIAGAGPAGMEAARTLSLRGHEVTLCEKADELGGYLRISSVPPWKKDILALVDWLTTELERSSVAIHLNTEVAPEYIVQFSPDALIVATGSTPRRPNIPGIESAITAVDVLKGVPVGDNVVVCGGGLVGCEVAWYLAGFNKKVTIVEMLDEVATDMEVGSRTAVLRELRGHGVEIICNLKMEEIIPGEGVIGIDKELTKRKVSGDTAVLALGFDPNRVLSGERNRPYEVYLIGDAKEPRRIIDAMREADHVARLEI
;
A
#
# COMPACT_ATOMS: atom_id res chain seq x y z
N MET A 1 2.05 5.06 25.71
CA MET A 1 2.90 4.31 24.75
C MET A 1 4.25 3.97 25.37
N LYS A 2 4.20 3.13 26.38
CA LYS A 2 5.38 2.70 27.14
C LYS A 2 6.03 1.49 26.48
N HIS A 3 5.22 0.50 26.13
CA HIS A 3 5.67 -0.83 25.70
C HIS A 3 6.33 -0.84 24.32
N LEU A 4 5.81 -0.05 23.37
CA LEU A 4 6.41 0.11 22.03
C LEU A 4 7.82 0.74 22.09
N LEU A 5 8.11 1.54 23.11
CA LEU A 5 9.38 2.24 23.27
C LEU A 5 10.41 1.46 24.12
N GLU A 6 10.03 0.33 24.72
CA GLU A 6 10.94 -0.53 25.48
C GLU A 6 11.96 -1.23 24.58
N PRO A 7 13.22 -1.37 25.04
CA PRO A 7 14.22 -2.10 24.29
C PRO A 7 13.97 -3.62 24.30
N LEU A 8 14.61 -4.33 23.39
CA LEU A 8 14.64 -5.80 23.33
C LEU A 8 16.01 -6.25 22.82
N SER A 9 16.59 -7.27 23.43
CA SER A 9 17.84 -7.89 22.98
C SER A 9 17.61 -9.30 22.47
N VAL A 10 18.20 -9.65 21.31
CA VAL A 10 18.15 -11.00 20.74
C VAL A 10 19.55 -11.37 20.23
N LYS A 11 20.21 -12.34 20.85
CA LYS A 11 21.58 -12.79 20.47
C LYS A 11 22.56 -11.63 20.23
N GLY A 12 22.59 -10.64 21.11
CA GLY A 12 23.47 -9.47 20.99
C GLY A 12 23.00 -8.39 19.99
N MET A 13 21.90 -8.59 19.30
CA MET A 13 21.24 -7.55 18.52
C MET A 13 20.35 -6.70 19.47
N GLU A 14 20.78 -5.47 19.73
CA GLU A 14 20.13 -4.55 20.65
C GLU A 14 19.11 -3.66 19.93
N LEU A 15 17.82 -3.92 20.15
CA LEU A 15 16.71 -3.13 19.61
C LEU A 15 16.31 -2.04 20.60
N ARG A 16 16.50 -0.78 20.24
CA ARG A 16 16.20 0.40 21.10
C ARG A 16 14.71 0.67 21.34
N ASN A 17 13.82 -0.04 20.66
CA ASN A 17 12.37 -0.04 20.78
C ASN A 17 11.79 -1.25 20.03
N ARG A 18 10.47 -1.41 20.05
CA ARG A 18 9.76 -2.55 19.48
C ARG A 18 9.21 -2.32 18.07
N LEU A 19 9.57 -1.19 17.41
CA LEU A 19 9.10 -0.87 16.06
C LEU A 19 10.01 -1.49 15.00
N VAL A 20 9.39 -2.24 14.08
CA VAL A 20 10.04 -2.89 12.93
C VAL A 20 9.55 -2.26 11.63
N MET A 21 10.47 -1.90 10.74
CA MET A 21 10.16 -1.71 9.33
C MET A 21 10.21 -3.06 8.64
N PRO A 22 9.05 -3.64 8.22
CA PRO A 22 9.06 -4.92 7.52
C PRO A 22 9.61 -4.78 6.10
N PRO A 23 10.05 -5.88 5.49
CA PRO A 23 10.55 -5.86 4.11
C PRO A 23 9.41 -5.54 3.14
N MET A 24 9.60 -4.48 2.36
CA MET A 24 8.63 -4.00 1.37
C MET A 24 9.35 -3.71 0.06
N ALA A 25 8.99 -4.43 -0.99
CA ALA A 25 9.57 -4.24 -2.31
C ALA A 25 9.31 -2.81 -2.84
N THR A 26 10.36 -2.16 -3.32
CA THR A 26 10.35 -0.76 -3.74
C THR A 26 10.54 -0.53 -5.23
N ASN A 27 11.15 -1.46 -5.95
CA ASN A 27 11.72 -1.27 -7.28
C ASN A 27 12.77 -0.13 -7.33
N PHE A 28 13.53 0.08 -6.24
CA PHE A 28 14.59 1.11 -6.20
C PHE A 28 15.98 0.56 -6.52
N ALA A 29 16.18 -0.76 -6.55
CA ALA A 29 17.41 -1.35 -7.06
C ALA A 29 17.58 -1.07 -8.56
N SER A 30 18.77 -1.28 -9.09
CA SER A 30 19.00 -1.28 -10.54
C SER A 30 18.38 -2.52 -11.20
N ALA A 31 18.26 -2.50 -12.52
CA ALA A 31 17.68 -3.64 -13.26
C ALA A 31 18.50 -4.93 -13.11
N ASP A 32 19.80 -4.85 -12.86
CA ASP A 32 20.69 -5.98 -12.61
C ASP A 32 20.80 -6.38 -11.12
N GLY A 33 20.04 -5.68 -10.23
CA GLY A 33 19.92 -5.99 -8.81
C GLY A 33 20.90 -5.26 -7.88
N ALA A 34 21.66 -4.28 -8.35
CA ALA A 34 22.55 -3.51 -7.49
C ALA A 34 21.81 -2.45 -6.65
N VAL A 35 22.35 -2.16 -5.48
CA VAL A 35 21.89 -1.06 -4.63
C VAL A 35 22.05 0.27 -5.35
N THR A 36 21.08 1.17 -5.22
CA THR A 36 21.12 2.53 -5.76
C THR A 36 21.13 3.58 -4.65
N GLN A 37 21.60 4.79 -4.95
CA GLN A 37 21.57 5.90 -3.99
C GLN A 37 20.13 6.27 -3.56
N GLN A 38 19.16 6.04 -4.43
CA GLN A 38 17.74 6.19 -4.10
C GLN A 38 17.32 5.20 -2.99
N MET A 39 17.74 3.94 -3.09
CA MET A 39 17.47 2.91 -2.07
C MET A 39 18.17 3.26 -0.75
N VAL A 40 19.44 3.65 -0.81
CA VAL A 40 20.19 4.06 0.39
C VAL A 40 19.51 5.23 1.10
N ALA A 41 19.11 6.27 0.38
CA ALA A 41 18.41 7.42 0.96
C ALA A 41 17.05 7.03 1.56
N TYR A 42 16.30 6.16 0.89
CA TYR A 42 15.02 5.68 1.36
C TYR A 42 15.11 4.98 2.72
N TYR A 43 16.03 4.04 2.89
CA TYR A 43 16.20 3.30 4.15
C TYR A 43 16.83 4.17 5.24
N ARG A 44 17.79 5.05 4.89
CA ARG A 44 18.39 6.01 5.81
C ARG A 44 17.36 6.92 6.49
N GLU A 45 16.40 7.45 5.75
CA GLU A 45 15.36 8.32 6.34
C GLU A 45 14.51 7.59 7.39
N ARG A 46 14.18 6.30 7.17
CA ARG A 46 13.44 5.51 8.16
C ARG A 46 14.26 5.17 9.40
N ALA A 47 15.56 4.97 9.23
CA ALA A 47 16.50 4.81 10.35
C ALA A 47 16.62 6.11 11.19
N LYS A 48 16.74 7.28 10.54
CA LYS A 48 16.67 8.60 11.19
C LYS A 48 15.36 8.80 11.96
N GLY A 49 14.26 8.28 11.44
CA GLY A 49 12.95 8.32 12.05
C GLY A 49 12.79 7.47 13.30
N GLY A 50 13.78 6.62 13.61
CA GLY A 50 13.88 5.94 14.88
C GLY A 50 13.45 4.48 14.91
N ALA A 51 13.07 3.85 13.81
CA ALA A 51 12.81 2.41 13.78
C ALA A 51 14.01 1.64 14.35
N ALA A 52 13.75 0.64 15.22
CA ALA A 52 14.83 -0.12 15.84
C ALA A 52 15.36 -1.21 14.94
N LEU A 53 14.47 -1.83 14.17
CA LEU A 53 14.80 -2.90 13.23
C LEU A 53 14.31 -2.53 11.83
N ILE A 54 15.18 -2.55 10.85
CA ILE A 54 14.85 -2.31 9.44
C ILE A 54 15.18 -3.56 8.64
N ILE A 55 14.14 -4.22 8.16
CA ILE A 55 14.30 -5.38 7.29
C ILE A 55 14.21 -4.88 5.84
N VAL A 56 15.34 -4.95 5.15
CA VAL A 56 15.45 -4.58 3.73
C VAL A 56 14.65 -5.54 2.89
N GLU A 57 14.06 -5.05 1.81
CA GLU A 57 13.20 -5.79 0.89
C GLU A 57 13.81 -7.12 0.44
N MET A 58 12.94 -8.09 0.06
CA MET A 58 13.37 -9.41 -0.40
C MET A 58 14.41 -9.30 -1.52
N SER A 59 15.58 -9.90 -1.26
CA SER A 59 16.72 -9.95 -2.17
C SER A 59 16.86 -11.36 -2.75
N TYR A 60 16.96 -11.45 -4.09
CA TYR A 60 17.00 -12.77 -4.73
C TYR A 60 18.37 -13.40 -4.61
N ILE A 61 18.36 -14.68 -4.21
CA ILE A 61 19.55 -15.51 -3.92
C ILE A 61 20.10 -16.22 -5.15
N HIS A 62 19.32 -16.33 -6.22
CA HIS A 62 19.68 -16.98 -7.49
C HIS A 62 18.97 -16.23 -8.64
N PRO A 63 19.56 -16.13 -9.85
CA PRO A 63 18.92 -15.45 -10.99
C PRO A 63 17.48 -15.88 -11.29
N SER A 64 17.18 -17.20 -11.19
CA SER A 64 15.82 -17.73 -11.36
C SER A 64 14.82 -17.27 -10.29
N GLY A 65 15.31 -16.78 -9.15
CA GLY A 65 14.51 -16.28 -8.04
C GLY A 65 14.11 -14.81 -8.13
N LYS A 66 14.46 -14.10 -9.22
CA LYS A 66 14.10 -12.69 -9.41
C LYS A 66 12.61 -12.57 -9.67
N GLY A 67 11.87 -11.90 -8.77
CA GLY A 67 10.40 -11.79 -8.80
C GLY A 67 9.84 -10.55 -9.48
N PHE A 68 10.65 -9.48 -9.65
CA PHE A 68 10.21 -8.21 -10.24
C PHE A 68 11.38 -7.44 -10.87
N PRO A 69 11.14 -6.46 -11.76
CA PRO A 69 12.17 -5.90 -12.65
C PRO A 69 13.39 -5.33 -11.95
N CYS A 70 13.19 -4.51 -10.88
CA CYS A 70 14.27 -3.87 -10.12
C CYS A 70 14.36 -4.45 -8.71
N MET A 71 14.39 -5.77 -8.59
CA MET A 71 14.59 -6.49 -7.33
C MET A 71 16.06 -6.46 -6.91
N LEU A 72 16.31 -6.29 -5.62
CA LEU A 72 17.66 -6.33 -5.05
C LEU A 72 18.25 -7.73 -5.14
N GLY A 73 19.52 -7.85 -5.54
CA GLY A 73 20.25 -9.11 -5.66
C GLY A 73 21.25 -9.34 -4.53
N VAL A 74 21.44 -10.62 -4.15
CA VAL A 74 22.46 -11.04 -3.16
C VAL A 74 23.19 -12.32 -3.60
N TYR A 75 22.95 -12.78 -4.83
CA TYR A 75 23.47 -14.06 -5.34
C TYR A 75 24.95 -14.02 -5.75
N ASN A 76 25.60 -12.87 -5.78
CA ASN A 76 26.97 -12.71 -6.25
C ASN A 76 27.71 -11.66 -5.40
N ASP A 77 29.04 -11.87 -5.21
CA ASP A 77 29.89 -10.99 -4.39
C ASP A 77 30.02 -9.57 -4.94
N ARG A 78 29.73 -9.35 -6.23
CA ARG A 78 29.67 -8.01 -6.83
C ARG A 78 28.71 -7.04 -6.13
N PHE A 79 27.73 -7.57 -5.40
CA PHE A 79 26.75 -6.78 -4.66
C PHE A 79 27.24 -6.31 -3.29
N LEU A 80 28.33 -6.93 -2.75
CA LEU A 80 28.82 -6.63 -1.40
C LEU A 80 29.08 -5.13 -1.14
N PRO A 81 29.73 -4.38 -2.03
CA PRO A 81 29.98 -2.94 -1.76
C PRO A 81 28.69 -2.16 -1.56
N GLY A 82 27.70 -2.33 -2.43
CA GLY A 82 26.42 -1.62 -2.32
C GLY A 82 25.58 -2.10 -1.12
N LEU A 83 25.59 -3.39 -0.82
CA LEU A 83 24.93 -3.94 0.37
C LEU A 83 25.55 -3.41 1.67
N ASN A 84 26.90 -3.28 1.71
CA ASN A 84 27.60 -2.66 2.84
C ASN A 84 27.19 -1.18 3.00
N GLU A 85 27.19 -0.39 1.93
CA GLU A 85 26.73 1.01 1.97
C GLU A 85 25.30 1.13 2.52
N LEU A 86 24.41 0.21 2.11
CA LEU A 86 23.03 0.19 2.58
C LEU A 86 22.92 -0.17 4.06
N ALA A 87 23.67 -1.20 4.53
CA ALA A 87 23.71 -1.59 5.93
C ALA A 87 24.25 -0.45 6.81
N GLU A 88 25.36 0.17 6.42
CA GLU A 88 25.95 1.32 7.13
C GLU A 88 25.00 2.51 7.18
N ALA A 89 24.30 2.83 6.10
CA ALA A 89 23.32 3.91 6.07
C ALA A 89 22.16 3.71 7.06
N ILE A 90 21.78 2.46 7.31
CA ILE A 90 20.76 2.11 8.32
C ILE A 90 21.36 2.20 9.73
N LYS A 91 22.50 1.56 9.96
CA LYS A 91 23.16 1.41 11.27
C LYS A 91 23.70 2.73 11.83
N SER A 92 24.17 3.65 10.96
CA SER A 92 24.65 4.97 11.35
C SER A 92 23.63 5.82 12.11
N HIS A 93 22.34 5.44 12.07
CA HIS A 93 21.25 6.08 12.80
C HIS A 93 20.72 5.23 13.97
N GLY A 94 21.45 4.17 14.36
CA GLY A 94 21.15 3.32 15.52
C GLY A 94 19.98 2.36 15.29
N ALA A 95 19.65 2.01 14.07
CA ALA A 95 18.77 0.91 13.73
C ALA A 95 19.59 -0.36 13.45
N CYS A 96 19.07 -1.53 13.79
CA CYS A 96 19.62 -2.80 13.31
C CYS A 96 19.19 -3.04 11.87
N ALA A 97 20.15 -3.45 11.03
CA ALA A 97 19.94 -3.73 9.61
C ALA A 97 19.78 -5.23 9.37
N VAL A 98 18.67 -5.64 8.77
CA VAL A 98 18.39 -7.03 8.39
C VAL A 98 18.17 -7.11 6.89
N LEU A 99 18.71 -8.15 6.24
CA LEU A 99 18.43 -8.41 4.83
C LEU A 99 17.43 -9.56 4.70
N GLN A 100 16.27 -9.33 4.06
CA GLN A 100 15.40 -10.44 3.71
C GLN A 100 15.93 -11.12 2.45
N ILE A 101 16.13 -12.43 2.52
CA ILE A 101 16.61 -13.25 1.41
C ILE A 101 15.55 -14.26 0.98
N GLY A 102 15.43 -14.49 -0.34
CA GLY A 102 14.41 -15.38 -0.85
C GLY A 102 14.52 -15.68 -2.34
N HIS A 103 13.60 -16.51 -2.80
CA HIS A 103 13.44 -16.92 -4.19
C HIS A 103 11.96 -16.84 -4.58
N ALA A 104 11.65 -16.21 -5.70
CA ALA A 104 10.27 -15.95 -6.07
C ALA A 104 9.44 -17.21 -6.41
N GLY A 105 10.09 -18.34 -6.66
CA GLY A 105 9.39 -19.58 -7.01
C GLY A 105 8.50 -19.37 -8.26
N ARG A 106 7.27 -19.84 -8.20
CA ARG A 106 6.26 -19.69 -9.26
C ARG A 106 5.69 -18.28 -9.40
N GLN A 107 5.98 -17.37 -8.44
CA GLN A 107 5.48 -15.99 -8.42
C GLN A 107 6.30 -15.03 -9.30
N THR A 108 7.08 -15.54 -10.24
CA THR A 108 7.80 -14.75 -11.24
C THR A 108 7.32 -15.09 -12.66
N ARG A 109 7.95 -14.48 -13.65
CA ARG A 109 7.79 -14.76 -15.08
C ARG A 109 9.16 -14.92 -15.71
N SER A 110 9.26 -15.76 -16.74
CA SER A 110 10.52 -15.99 -17.47
C SER A 110 11.08 -14.68 -18.06
N GLU A 111 10.23 -13.75 -18.48
CA GLU A 111 10.62 -12.41 -18.99
C GLU A 111 11.28 -11.52 -17.91
N ILE A 112 10.95 -11.73 -16.62
CA ILE A 112 11.51 -10.96 -15.49
C ILE A 112 12.83 -11.57 -15.02
N SER A 113 12.87 -12.88 -14.82
CA SER A 113 14.05 -13.58 -14.33
C SER A 113 15.11 -13.83 -15.41
N GLY A 114 14.71 -13.84 -16.68
CA GLY A 114 15.54 -14.31 -17.79
C GLY A 114 15.80 -15.82 -17.73
N GLN A 115 15.08 -16.56 -16.88
CA GLN A 115 15.27 -17.98 -16.60
C GLN A 115 13.92 -18.71 -16.62
N ARG A 116 13.98 -20.05 -16.73
CA ARG A 116 12.80 -20.89 -16.56
C ARG A 116 12.28 -20.79 -15.12
N ILE A 117 10.97 -20.65 -14.96
CA ILE A 117 10.32 -20.64 -13.63
C ILE A 117 10.52 -22.00 -12.96
N LEU A 118 10.94 -21.99 -11.71
CA LEU A 118 11.18 -23.17 -10.88
C LEU A 118 10.24 -23.17 -9.67
N ALA A 119 9.69 -24.32 -9.30
CA ALA A 119 8.79 -24.48 -8.17
C ALA A 119 8.86 -25.92 -7.61
N PRO A 120 8.30 -26.21 -6.42
CA PRO A 120 8.17 -27.58 -5.93
C PRO A 120 7.32 -28.47 -6.83
N SER A 121 6.33 -27.92 -7.51
CA SER A 121 5.44 -28.65 -8.42
C SER A 121 5.00 -27.77 -9.60
N ALA A 122 4.60 -28.41 -10.70
CA ALA A 122 4.22 -27.74 -11.96
C ALA A 122 2.83 -27.07 -11.88
N ILE A 123 2.62 -26.19 -10.90
CA ILE A 123 1.35 -25.48 -10.66
C ILE A 123 1.57 -24.00 -10.96
N PRO A 124 0.91 -23.41 -11.97
CA PRO A 124 1.07 -21.99 -12.31
C PRO A 124 0.53 -21.08 -11.19
N ALA A 125 1.12 -19.89 -11.05
CA ALA A 125 0.58 -18.87 -10.16
C ALA A 125 -0.71 -18.26 -10.76
N LYS A 126 -1.61 -17.78 -9.90
CA LYS A 126 -2.86 -17.13 -10.34
C LYS A 126 -2.56 -15.93 -11.23
N GLY A 127 -3.19 -15.88 -12.40
CA GLY A 127 -3.04 -14.80 -13.37
C GLY A 127 -1.82 -14.91 -14.29
N THR A 128 -1.19 -16.10 -14.36
CA THR A 128 -0.20 -16.46 -15.40
C THR A 128 -0.57 -17.78 -16.06
N THR A 129 -0.16 -17.92 -17.32
CA THR A 129 -0.27 -19.17 -18.09
C THR A 129 1.05 -19.94 -18.11
N GLU A 130 2.14 -19.34 -17.61
CA GLU A 130 3.43 -20.01 -17.53
C GLU A 130 3.40 -21.09 -16.45
N VAL A 131 3.66 -22.34 -16.86
CA VAL A 131 3.76 -23.49 -15.95
C VAL A 131 5.20 -23.62 -15.47
N PRO A 132 5.45 -23.53 -14.16
CA PRO A 132 6.79 -23.73 -13.63
C PRO A 132 7.27 -25.16 -13.85
N ARG A 133 8.58 -25.35 -13.98
CA ARG A 133 9.20 -26.67 -13.95
C ARG A 133 9.40 -27.09 -12.49
N GLU A 134 9.07 -28.33 -12.20
CA GLU A 134 9.35 -28.94 -10.92
C GLU A 134 10.88 -29.09 -10.72
N LEU A 135 11.36 -28.69 -9.53
CA LEU A 135 12.78 -28.82 -9.12
C LEU A 135 13.16 -30.29 -8.95
N SER A 136 14.33 -30.71 -9.43
CA SER A 136 14.92 -31.99 -9.06
C SER A 136 15.44 -31.94 -7.61
N ILE A 137 15.79 -33.09 -7.03
CA ILE A 137 16.36 -33.15 -5.67
C ILE A 137 17.72 -32.44 -5.64
N GLU A 138 18.54 -32.61 -6.65
CA GLU A 138 19.84 -31.94 -6.79
C GLU A 138 19.65 -30.40 -6.86
N GLU A 139 18.70 -29.94 -7.62
CA GLU A 139 18.40 -28.49 -7.71
C GLU A 139 17.84 -27.92 -6.41
N ILE A 140 17.12 -28.71 -5.62
CA ILE A 140 16.69 -28.29 -4.26
C ILE A 140 17.94 -28.09 -3.38
N GLN A 141 18.93 -29.01 -3.44
CA GLN A 141 20.17 -28.86 -2.69
C GLN A 141 20.99 -27.63 -3.15
N ASP A 142 21.07 -27.38 -4.46
CA ASP A 142 21.70 -26.17 -5.00
C ASP A 142 21.02 -24.89 -4.48
N ILE A 143 19.69 -24.87 -4.39
CA ILE A 143 18.93 -23.75 -3.81
C ILE A 143 19.23 -23.59 -2.32
N VAL A 144 19.30 -24.69 -1.55
CA VAL A 144 19.69 -24.67 -0.14
C VAL A 144 21.07 -24.03 0.03
N ASP A 145 22.05 -24.45 -0.77
CA ASP A 145 23.40 -23.86 -0.77
C ASP A 145 23.40 -22.38 -1.10
N THR A 146 22.57 -21.93 -2.06
CA THR A 146 22.49 -20.50 -2.41
C THR A 146 21.89 -19.66 -1.28
N PHE A 147 20.96 -20.18 -0.46
CA PHE A 147 20.48 -19.50 0.75
C PHE A 147 21.62 -19.29 1.75
N GLY A 148 22.43 -20.33 2.03
CA GLY A 148 23.59 -20.23 2.91
C GLY A 148 24.62 -19.21 2.41
N ALA A 149 24.96 -19.26 1.11
CA ALA A 149 25.88 -18.30 0.50
C ALA A 149 25.34 -16.85 0.54
N ALA A 150 24.05 -16.65 0.32
CA ALA A 150 23.42 -15.34 0.40
C ALA A 150 23.42 -14.77 1.84
N ALA A 151 23.14 -15.61 2.84
CA ALA A 151 23.23 -15.22 4.25
C ALA A 151 24.65 -14.83 4.67
N LEU A 152 25.66 -15.57 4.22
CA LEU A 152 27.06 -15.22 4.46
C LEU A 152 27.44 -13.88 3.82
N ARG A 153 26.95 -13.60 2.59
CA ARG A 153 27.14 -12.28 1.95
C ARG A 153 26.49 -11.16 2.74
N ALA A 154 25.26 -11.37 3.23
CA ALA A 154 24.59 -10.39 4.08
C ALA A 154 25.40 -10.09 5.35
N LYS A 155 25.91 -11.12 6.03
CA LYS A 155 26.78 -10.98 7.21
C LYS A 155 28.06 -10.21 6.85
N ASN A 156 28.75 -10.58 5.76
CA ASN A 156 29.96 -9.93 5.29
C ASN A 156 29.74 -8.47 4.85
N ALA A 157 28.53 -8.13 4.38
CA ALA A 157 28.12 -6.77 4.06
C ALA A 157 27.74 -5.94 5.31
N GLY A 158 27.80 -6.51 6.52
CA GLY A 158 27.58 -5.80 7.77
C GLY A 158 26.14 -5.75 8.25
N PHE A 159 25.23 -6.55 7.68
CA PHE A 159 23.89 -6.72 8.24
C PHE A 159 23.95 -7.45 9.58
N ASP A 160 23.10 -7.06 10.52
CA ASP A 160 23.07 -7.62 11.89
C ASP A 160 22.31 -8.96 11.96
N ALA A 161 21.46 -9.26 10.98
CA ALA A 161 20.69 -10.49 10.86
C ALA A 161 20.24 -10.73 9.41
N VAL A 162 19.71 -11.93 9.14
CA VAL A 162 18.97 -12.23 7.90
C VAL A 162 17.56 -12.70 8.22
N GLU A 163 16.61 -12.38 7.33
CA GLU A 163 15.25 -12.92 7.37
C GLU A 163 15.01 -13.87 6.19
N LEU A 164 14.63 -15.12 6.47
CA LEU A 164 14.26 -16.13 5.48
C LEU A 164 12.81 -15.92 5.06
N HIS A 165 12.57 -15.75 3.77
CA HIS A 165 11.22 -15.45 3.26
C HIS A 165 10.39 -16.71 3.01
N GLY A 166 9.65 -17.15 4.03
CA GLY A 166 8.78 -18.34 4.00
C GLY A 166 7.28 -18.03 3.92
N THR A 167 6.87 -16.99 3.16
CA THR A 167 5.49 -16.56 3.07
C THR A 167 5.10 -16.06 1.67
N HIS A 168 3.85 -15.63 1.48
CA HIS A 168 3.29 -14.94 0.31
C HIS A 168 3.30 -15.76 -0.98
N GLY A 169 3.45 -17.09 -0.89
CA GLY A 169 3.51 -17.97 -2.05
C GLY A 169 4.85 -17.96 -2.78
N TYR A 170 5.94 -17.52 -2.12
CA TYR A 170 7.31 -17.66 -2.62
C TYR A 170 7.89 -19.04 -2.29
N LEU A 171 9.07 -19.39 -2.80
CA LEU A 171 9.57 -20.75 -2.89
C LEU A 171 9.53 -21.54 -1.56
N LEU A 172 9.99 -20.98 -0.44
CA LEU A 172 9.93 -21.69 0.86
C LEU A 172 8.48 -21.90 1.32
N ASN A 173 7.59 -20.92 1.11
CA ASN A 173 6.17 -21.10 1.38
C ASN A 173 5.56 -22.16 0.46
N GLU A 174 5.96 -22.20 -0.81
CA GLU A 174 5.48 -23.20 -1.77
C GLU A 174 5.81 -24.62 -1.31
N PHE A 175 7.02 -24.87 -0.76
CA PHE A 175 7.37 -26.16 -0.19
C PHE A 175 6.52 -26.51 1.03
N LEU A 176 6.26 -25.56 1.92
CA LEU A 176 5.48 -25.76 3.15
C LEU A 176 3.99 -26.03 2.87
N SER A 177 3.44 -25.43 1.83
CA SER A 177 2.01 -25.45 1.54
C SER A 177 1.56 -26.73 0.84
N PRO A 178 0.53 -27.44 1.34
CA PRO A 178 -0.05 -28.58 0.62
C PRO A 178 -0.81 -28.16 -0.65
N TYR A 179 -1.13 -26.86 -0.80
CA TYR A 179 -1.77 -26.33 -1.99
C TYR A 179 -0.81 -26.29 -3.18
N THR A 180 0.44 -25.85 -2.97
CA THR A 180 1.46 -25.65 -4.03
C THR A 180 2.45 -26.80 -4.13
N ASN A 181 2.59 -27.62 -3.09
CA ASN A 181 3.50 -28.76 -3.07
C ASN A 181 2.73 -30.06 -3.23
N LYS A 182 2.75 -30.63 -4.41
CA LYS A 182 2.14 -31.93 -4.78
C LYS A 182 3.17 -33.02 -5.03
N ARG A 183 4.41 -32.84 -4.55
CA ARG A 183 5.47 -33.83 -4.68
C ARG A 183 5.13 -35.13 -3.92
N ALA A 184 5.64 -36.24 -4.44
CA ALA A 184 5.48 -37.57 -3.83
C ALA A 184 6.80 -38.14 -3.27
N ASP A 185 7.87 -37.33 -3.30
CA ASP A 185 9.20 -37.68 -2.79
C ASP A 185 9.43 -37.17 -1.35
N ALA A 186 10.70 -37.16 -0.93
CA ALA A 186 11.10 -36.73 0.42
C ALA A 186 10.79 -35.27 0.74
N TYR A 187 10.41 -34.45 -0.23
CA TYR A 187 10.07 -33.02 -0.05
C TYR A 187 8.56 -32.72 -0.15
N GLY A 188 7.68 -33.75 -0.26
CA GLY A 188 6.25 -33.56 -0.40
C GLY A 188 5.40 -34.59 0.36
N GLY A 189 4.06 -34.45 0.27
CA GLY A 189 3.11 -35.30 0.98
C GLY A 189 2.95 -34.90 2.46
N SER A 190 3.63 -35.57 3.39
CA SER A 190 3.49 -35.30 4.84
C SER A 190 4.01 -33.90 5.24
N LEU A 191 3.58 -33.44 6.42
CA LEU A 191 4.08 -32.15 6.94
C LEU A 191 5.60 -32.18 7.14
N GLU A 192 6.15 -33.29 7.63
CA GLU A 192 7.59 -33.49 7.84
C GLU A 192 8.36 -33.34 6.53
N ASN A 193 7.86 -33.95 5.45
CA ASN A 193 8.50 -33.84 4.14
C ASN A 193 8.41 -32.42 3.57
N ARG A 194 7.26 -31.75 3.72
CA ARG A 194 7.10 -30.35 3.26
C ARG A 194 7.97 -29.37 4.05
N LEU A 195 8.23 -29.63 5.33
CA LEU A 195 9.16 -28.86 6.17
C LEU A 195 10.62 -29.03 5.77
N ARG A 196 11.01 -30.18 5.19
CA ARG A 196 12.41 -30.57 4.94
C ARG A 196 13.22 -29.46 4.28
N CYS A 197 12.75 -28.89 3.18
CA CYS A 197 13.47 -27.83 2.48
C CYS A 197 13.75 -26.61 3.37
N ALA A 198 12.76 -26.15 4.14
CA ALA A 198 12.92 -25.01 5.05
C ALA A 198 13.91 -25.34 6.18
N LEU A 199 13.87 -26.54 6.73
CA LEU A 199 14.79 -26.98 7.79
C LEU A 199 16.22 -27.09 7.27
N GLU A 200 16.44 -27.66 6.09
CA GLU A 200 17.75 -27.74 5.44
C GLU A 200 18.32 -26.35 5.14
N VAL A 201 17.49 -25.40 4.67
CA VAL A 201 17.88 -23.99 4.47
C VAL A 201 18.32 -23.37 5.80
N ILE A 202 17.58 -23.57 6.89
CA ILE A 202 17.94 -23.02 8.21
C ILE A 202 19.29 -23.59 8.68
N GLN A 203 19.48 -24.90 8.54
CA GLN A 203 20.72 -25.59 8.93
C GLN A 203 21.91 -25.09 8.09
N GLU A 204 21.75 -24.98 6.77
CA GLU A 204 22.81 -24.51 5.87
C GLU A 204 23.16 -23.03 6.16
N VAL A 205 22.15 -22.16 6.34
CA VAL A 205 22.40 -20.76 6.74
C VAL A 205 23.13 -20.72 8.08
N ARG A 206 22.68 -21.48 9.08
CA ARG A 206 23.32 -21.55 10.41
C ARG A 206 24.78 -22.04 10.32
N SER A 207 25.06 -23.03 9.48
CA SER A 207 26.43 -23.54 9.27
C SER A 207 27.38 -22.46 8.74
N ARG A 208 26.89 -21.56 7.88
CA ARG A 208 27.68 -20.49 7.26
C ARG A 208 27.84 -19.25 8.13
N VAL A 209 26.78 -18.84 8.86
CA VAL A 209 26.79 -17.60 9.64
C VAL A 209 27.15 -17.81 11.12
N GLY A 210 27.11 -19.04 11.63
CA GLY A 210 27.40 -19.39 13.02
C GLY A 210 26.21 -19.21 13.95
N GLU A 211 26.36 -19.66 15.23
CA GLU A 211 25.27 -19.74 16.21
C GLU A 211 24.85 -18.37 16.75
N ASP A 212 25.76 -17.40 16.82
CA ASP A 212 25.52 -16.08 17.43
C ASP A 212 24.85 -15.07 16.47
N TYR A 213 24.75 -15.40 15.17
CA TYR A 213 24.13 -14.50 14.18
C TYR A 213 22.62 -14.69 14.17
N PRO A 214 21.79 -13.65 14.46
CA PRO A 214 20.34 -13.80 14.54
C PRO A 214 19.71 -14.23 13.21
N LEU A 215 18.80 -15.21 13.27
CA LEU A 215 18.01 -15.66 12.14
C LEU A 215 16.52 -15.37 12.38
N ILE A 216 15.89 -14.72 11.41
CA ILE A 216 14.46 -14.46 11.39
C ILE A 216 13.81 -15.34 10.32
N PHE A 217 12.65 -15.91 10.60
CA PHE A 217 11.85 -16.60 9.60
C PHE A 217 10.50 -15.90 9.46
N ARG A 218 10.19 -15.44 8.24
CA ARG A 218 8.88 -14.88 7.96
C ARG A 218 7.93 -15.98 7.52
N LEU A 219 6.94 -16.28 8.38
CA LEU A 219 6.03 -17.41 8.24
C LEU A 219 4.64 -16.94 7.77
N CYS A 220 4.09 -17.64 6.77
CA CYS A 220 2.67 -17.56 6.42
C CYS A 220 1.87 -18.37 7.43
N ALA A 221 1.11 -17.69 8.29
CA ALA A 221 0.30 -18.39 9.30
C ALA A 221 -1.13 -18.73 8.83
N ASN A 222 -1.58 -18.12 7.71
CA ASN A 222 -2.82 -18.48 7.03
C ASN A 222 -2.74 -18.08 5.55
N GLU A 223 -3.00 -19.00 4.64
CA GLU A 223 -3.05 -18.71 3.21
C GLU A 223 -4.42 -18.19 2.75
N TYR A 224 -5.44 -18.26 3.60
CA TYR A 224 -6.81 -17.79 3.33
C TYR A 224 -7.43 -18.40 2.06
N LEU A 225 -7.04 -19.62 1.71
CA LEU A 225 -7.64 -20.37 0.60
C LEU A 225 -9.01 -20.93 0.99
N GLU A 226 -9.92 -20.94 0.03
CA GLU A 226 -11.21 -21.61 0.20
C GLU A 226 -11.00 -23.09 0.51
N GLY A 227 -11.86 -23.68 1.33
CA GLY A 227 -11.75 -25.12 1.70
C GLY A 227 -10.54 -25.47 2.57
N ASN A 228 -9.75 -24.50 3.04
CA ASN A 228 -8.54 -24.72 3.84
C ASN A 228 -7.49 -25.63 3.16
N GLU A 229 -7.37 -25.55 1.84
CA GLU A 229 -6.48 -26.41 1.05
C GLU A 229 -4.97 -26.09 1.27
N GLY A 230 -4.65 -24.96 1.89
CA GLY A 230 -3.28 -24.48 2.13
C GLY A 230 -2.85 -24.55 3.59
N ILE A 231 -1.92 -23.66 3.96
CA ILE A 231 -1.52 -23.48 5.36
C ILE A 231 -2.65 -22.75 6.10
N THR A 232 -3.16 -23.39 7.14
CA THR A 232 -4.14 -22.85 8.09
C THR A 232 -3.43 -22.44 9.39
N PRO A 233 -4.06 -21.66 10.29
CA PRO A 233 -3.47 -21.32 11.58
C PRO A 233 -3.05 -22.55 12.40
N ASP A 234 -3.82 -23.64 12.37
CA ASP A 234 -3.48 -24.87 13.09
C ASP A 234 -2.27 -25.61 12.49
N VAL A 235 -2.09 -25.55 11.17
CA VAL A 235 -0.90 -26.07 10.49
C VAL A 235 0.31 -25.21 10.82
N ALA A 236 0.17 -23.89 10.80
CA ALA A 236 1.25 -22.96 11.12
C ALA A 236 1.76 -23.12 12.57
N LYS A 237 0.85 -23.36 13.54
CA LYS A 237 1.20 -23.68 14.94
C LYS A 237 2.02 -24.98 15.08
N LYS A 238 1.93 -25.92 14.13
CA LYS A 238 2.78 -27.12 14.08
C LYS A 238 4.10 -26.88 13.38
N ILE A 239 4.15 -25.96 12.40
CA ILE A 239 5.36 -25.57 11.68
C ILE A 239 6.27 -24.73 12.58
N ALA A 240 5.76 -23.72 13.27
CA ALA A 240 6.54 -22.74 14.00
C ALA A 240 7.53 -23.33 15.03
N PRO A 241 7.16 -24.28 15.92
CA PRO A 241 8.09 -24.89 16.85
C PRO A 241 9.24 -25.62 16.15
N ARG A 242 8.98 -26.27 15.00
CA ARG A 242 10.00 -27.01 14.24
C ARG A 242 11.04 -26.08 13.61
N LEU A 243 10.62 -24.87 13.19
CA LEU A 243 11.55 -23.83 12.71
C LEU A 243 12.43 -23.30 13.86
N VAL A 244 11.86 -23.12 15.05
CA VAL A 244 12.58 -22.69 16.25
C VAL A 244 13.61 -23.76 16.68
N GLU A 245 13.20 -25.03 16.73
CA GLU A 245 14.09 -26.16 17.01
C GLU A 245 15.26 -26.26 16.03
N ALA A 246 15.05 -25.86 14.77
CA ALA A 246 16.09 -25.84 13.74
C ALA A 246 17.05 -24.63 13.86
N GLY A 247 16.78 -23.65 14.74
CA GLY A 247 17.67 -22.53 15.01
C GLY A 247 17.17 -21.15 14.61
N ILE A 248 15.84 -20.95 14.43
CA ILE A 248 15.25 -19.62 14.24
C ILE A 248 15.14 -18.90 15.58
N ASP A 249 15.55 -17.64 15.62
CA ASP A 249 15.59 -16.80 16.83
C ASP A 249 14.41 -15.84 16.93
N ILE A 250 13.81 -15.45 15.80
CA ILE A 250 12.63 -14.55 15.72
C ILE A 250 11.67 -15.07 14.66
N LEU A 251 10.39 -15.11 14.96
CA LEU A 251 9.34 -15.37 13.96
C LEU A 251 8.62 -14.09 13.56
N HIS A 252 8.52 -13.84 12.25
CA HIS A 252 7.76 -12.73 11.68
C HIS A 252 6.48 -13.26 11.02
N ILE A 253 5.33 -12.96 11.63
CA ILE A 253 4.05 -13.58 11.26
C ILE A 253 3.25 -12.69 10.31
N THR A 254 2.73 -13.31 9.25
CA THR A 254 1.88 -12.69 8.25
C THR A 254 0.96 -13.74 7.62
N GLY A 255 0.18 -13.37 6.61
CA GLY A 255 -0.70 -14.29 5.89
C GLY A 255 -0.97 -13.86 4.45
N GLY A 256 -1.64 -14.76 3.73
CA GLY A 256 -1.98 -14.58 2.33
C GLY A 256 -0.87 -15.03 1.36
N ILE A 257 -1.31 -15.39 0.16
CA ILE A 257 -0.46 -15.79 -0.97
C ILE A 257 -0.92 -15.10 -2.26
N GLY A 258 -0.30 -15.38 -3.39
CA GLY A 258 -0.65 -14.79 -4.68
C GLY A 258 -2.12 -14.92 -5.09
N GLU A 259 -2.80 -15.97 -4.65
CA GLU A 259 -4.23 -16.23 -4.85
C GLU A 259 -5.13 -15.37 -3.96
N THR A 260 -4.64 -14.97 -2.78
CA THR A 260 -5.36 -14.23 -1.74
C THR A 260 -4.65 -12.90 -1.40
N ARG A 261 -4.35 -12.14 -2.44
CA ARG A 261 -3.46 -10.94 -2.39
C ARG A 261 -3.95 -9.84 -1.47
N ASP A 262 -5.24 -9.69 -1.31
CA ASP A 262 -5.88 -8.75 -0.39
C ASP A 262 -5.62 -9.06 1.08
N HIS A 263 -5.26 -10.31 1.39
CA HIS A 263 -4.80 -10.71 2.72
C HIS A 263 -3.29 -10.53 2.94
N ILE A 264 -2.48 -10.37 1.89
CA ILE A 264 -1.04 -10.05 2.03
C ILE A 264 -0.85 -8.60 2.49
N VAL A 265 -1.51 -7.66 1.79
CA VAL A 265 -1.45 -6.23 2.09
C VAL A 265 -2.88 -5.71 2.11
N GLN A 266 -3.47 -5.71 3.29
CA GLN A 266 -4.88 -5.36 3.47
C GLN A 266 -5.15 -3.91 3.05
N PRO A 267 -6.06 -3.66 2.10
CA PRO A 267 -6.54 -2.31 1.80
C PRO A 267 -7.39 -1.75 2.96
N LEU A 268 -7.83 -0.52 2.81
CA LEU A 268 -8.64 0.19 3.81
C LEU A 268 -9.99 -0.47 4.14
N TYR A 269 -10.40 -1.48 3.38
CA TYR A 269 -11.63 -2.27 3.58
C TYR A 269 -11.53 -3.29 4.72
N TYR A 270 -10.34 -3.53 5.26
CA TYR A 270 -10.08 -4.42 6.38
C TYR A 270 -9.81 -3.63 7.66
N GLU A 271 -10.09 -4.22 8.81
CA GLU A 271 -9.68 -3.65 10.09
C GLU A 271 -8.16 -3.60 10.22
N GLN A 272 -7.65 -2.66 10.99
CA GLN A 272 -6.24 -2.63 11.37
C GLN A 272 -5.91 -3.79 12.31
N GLY A 273 -4.64 -4.21 12.35
CA GLY A 273 -4.23 -5.35 13.19
C GLY A 273 -4.68 -6.72 12.63
N TYR A 274 -5.03 -6.80 11.35
CA TYR A 274 -5.66 -7.96 10.73
C TYR A 274 -4.99 -9.31 11.01
N HIS A 275 -3.65 -9.35 11.16
CA HIS A 275 -2.91 -10.59 11.43
C HIS A 275 -2.49 -10.77 12.89
N VAL A 276 -2.88 -9.87 13.81
CA VAL A 276 -2.46 -9.93 15.23
C VAL A 276 -2.87 -11.24 15.88
N HIS A 277 -4.08 -11.73 15.63
CA HIS A 277 -4.57 -13.01 16.14
C HIS A 277 -3.74 -14.22 15.66
N LEU A 278 -3.14 -14.14 14.47
CA LEU A 278 -2.22 -15.17 13.96
C LEU A 278 -0.91 -15.15 14.74
N ALA A 279 -0.34 -13.95 14.95
CA ALA A 279 0.88 -13.79 15.73
C ALA A 279 0.71 -14.25 17.18
N GLU A 280 -0.40 -13.89 17.82
CA GLU A 280 -0.78 -14.34 19.16
C GLU A 280 -0.82 -15.87 19.26
N GLY A 281 -1.48 -16.53 18.31
CA GLY A 281 -1.56 -17.99 18.28
C GLY A 281 -0.22 -18.69 18.05
N ILE A 282 0.68 -18.09 17.26
CA ILE A 282 2.04 -18.60 17.08
C ILE A 282 2.88 -18.36 18.33
N LYS A 283 2.80 -17.18 18.95
CA LYS A 283 3.51 -16.86 20.20
C LYS A 283 3.18 -17.85 21.31
N GLN A 284 1.92 -18.22 21.45
CA GLN A 284 1.48 -19.26 22.40
C GLN A 284 2.09 -20.63 22.08
N ALA A 285 2.31 -20.96 20.80
CA ALA A 285 2.86 -22.24 20.38
C ALA A 285 4.38 -22.34 20.55
N VAL A 286 5.14 -21.23 20.43
CA VAL A 286 6.61 -21.22 20.48
C VAL A 286 7.19 -20.75 21.81
N GLY A 287 6.40 -20.15 22.68
CA GLY A 287 6.80 -19.78 24.04
C GLY A 287 7.78 -18.60 24.10
N SER A 288 9.09 -18.86 24.16
CA SER A 288 10.09 -17.89 24.62
C SER A 288 10.75 -17.03 23.54
N ILE A 289 10.61 -17.35 22.24
CA ILE A 289 11.23 -16.54 21.21
C ILE A 289 10.37 -15.32 20.84
N PRO A 290 10.98 -14.19 20.45
CA PRO A 290 10.24 -13.02 20.03
C PRO A 290 9.42 -13.25 18.75
N VAL A 291 8.22 -12.68 18.72
CA VAL A 291 7.30 -12.72 17.58
C VAL A 291 7.04 -11.31 17.08
N ILE A 292 7.28 -11.09 15.78
CA ILE A 292 6.90 -9.87 15.07
C ILE A 292 5.50 -10.07 14.48
N THR A 293 4.58 -9.14 14.73
CA THR A 293 3.27 -9.10 14.05
C THR A 293 3.24 -8.04 12.96
N ALA A 294 2.55 -8.34 11.86
CA ALA A 294 2.19 -7.41 10.80
C ALA A 294 0.66 -7.36 10.66
N GLY A 295 0.14 -6.56 9.73
CA GLY A 295 -1.30 -6.55 9.43
C GLY A 295 -1.94 -5.18 9.45
N SER A 296 -1.43 -4.24 8.64
CA SER A 296 -2.01 -2.89 8.50
C SER A 296 -2.07 -2.07 9.79
N ILE A 297 -1.12 -2.25 10.70
CA ILE A 297 -1.00 -1.45 11.92
C ILE A 297 -0.43 -0.09 11.54
N THR A 298 -1.23 0.98 11.70
CA THR A 298 -0.84 2.37 11.45
C THR A 298 -1.10 3.27 12.65
N ASP A 299 -1.89 2.82 13.60
CA ASP A 299 -2.16 3.50 14.87
C ASP A 299 -1.09 3.12 15.90
N PRO A 300 -0.34 4.12 16.45
CA PRO A 300 0.67 3.85 17.47
C PRO A 300 0.09 3.40 18.83
N TYR A 301 -1.15 3.74 19.13
CA TYR A 301 -1.82 3.29 20.37
C TYR A 301 -2.14 1.80 20.30
N MET A 302 -2.72 1.36 19.17
CA MET A 302 -2.93 -0.07 18.89
C MET A 302 -1.60 -0.84 18.93
N ALA A 303 -0.52 -0.27 18.38
CA ALA A 303 0.80 -0.91 18.40
C ALA A 303 1.31 -1.14 19.84
N ASP A 304 1.11 -0.18 20.74
CA ASP A 304 1.49 -0.29 22.16
C ASP A 304 0.65 -1.33 22.92
N GLU A 305 -0.67 -1.32 22.68
CA GLU A 305 -1.65 -2.24 23.28
C GLU A 305 -1.38 -3.71 22.91
N ILE A 306 -1.05 -3.99 21.64
CA ILE A 306 -0.70 -5.35 21.19
C ILE A 306 0.47 -5.92 22.00
N ILE A 307 1.48 -5.10 22.32
CA ILE A 307 2.63 -5.51 23.13
C ILE A 307 2.23 -5.66 24.58
N GLU A 308 1.49 -4.69 25.15
CA GLU A 308 1.01 -4.71 26.52
C GLU A 308 0.19 -5.97 26.84
N GLU A 309 -0.69 -6.36 25.92
CA GLU A 309 -1.51 -7.57 26.01
C GLU A 309 -0.72 -8.87 25.74
N GLY A 310 0.56 -8.77 25.38
CA GLY A 310 1.41 -9.93 25.11
C GLY A 310 1.08 -10.69 23.81
N LYS A 311 0.33 -10.10 22.87
CA LYS A 311 -0.04 -10.72 21.60
C LYS A 311 1.14 -10.84 20.63
N ALA A 312 2.11 -9.92 20.72
CA ALA A 312 3.37 -9.96 19.98
C ALA A 312 4.47 -9.22 20.79
N ASP A 313 5.74 -9.40 20.40
CA ASP A 313 6.88 -8.73 21.03
C ASP A 313 7.36 -7.52 20.23
N LEU A 314 7.14 -7.53 18.92
CA LEU A 314 7.59 -6.52 17.98
C LEU A 314 6.47 -6.21 16.97
N ILE A 315 6.37 -4.94 16.59
CA ILE A 315 5.30 -4.44 15.71
C ILE A 315 5.87 -4.00 14.36
N ALA A 316 5.45 -4.64 13.29
CA ALA A 316 5.84 -4.30 11.92
C ALA A 316 4.92 -3.20 11.36
N VAL A 317 5.46 -1.98 11.25
CA VAL A 317 4.79 -0.83 10.64
C VAL A 317 5.35 -0.61 9.23
N GLY A 318 4.65 -1.12 8.22
CA GLY A 318 5.11 -1.03 6.82
C GLY A 318 4.71 0.28 6.16
N ARG A 319 3.48 0.35 5.66
CA ARG A 319 2.97 1.52 4.92
C ARG A 319 2.94 2.79 5.76
N GLY A 320 2.83 2.68 7.09
CA GLY A 320 2.97 3.81 8.02
C GLY A 320 4.33 4.49 7.86
N LEU A 321 5.43 3.73 7.78
CA LEU A 321 6.78 4.26 7.56
C LEU A 321 7.05 4.70 6.12
N ILE A 322 6.26 4.25 5.13
CA ILE A 322 6.25 4.85 3.79
C ILE A 322 5.60 6.24 3.85
N ALA A 323 4.48 6.36 4.54
CA ALA A 323 3.75 7.62 4.70
C ALA A 323 4.53 8.64 5.52
N ASP A 324 5.09 8.23 6.65
CA ASP A 324 5.89 9.09 7.51
C ASP A 324 7.16 8.37 8.01
N PRO A 325 8.33 8.65 7.42
CA PRO A 325 9.58 8.06 7.91
C PRO A 325 9.91 8.48 9.35
N MET A 326 9.40 9.64 9.83
CA MET A 326 9.64 10.17 11.18
C MET A 326 8.61 9.69 12.21
N PHE A 327 7.80 8.70 11.91
CA PHE A 327 6.72 8.17 12.72
C PHE A 327 7.11 8.00 14.21
N LEU A 328 8.16 7.23 14.50
CA LEU A 328 8.54 6.94 15.87
C LEU A 328 9.19 8.14 16.57
N ARG A 329 9.94 8.97 15.84
CA ARG A 329 10.53 10.19 16.37
C ARG A 329 9.45 11.15 16.83
N LYS A 330 8.43 11.41 16.01
CA LYS A 330 7.28 12.23 16.36
C LYS A 330 6.53 11.66 17.58
N LEU A 331 6.38 10.33 17.62
CA LEU A 331 5.77 9.63 18.74
C LEU A 331 6.53 9.88 20.04
N LYS A 332 7.86 9.70 20.05
CA LYS A 332 8.72 9.93 21.21
C LYS A 332 8.68 11.39 21.71
N GLU A 333 8.52 12.33 20.79
CA GLU A 333 8.45 13.76 21.07
C GLU A 333 7.03 14.22 21.46
N GLY A 334 6.05 13.30 21.56
CA GLY A 334 4.65 13.62 21.90
C GLY A 334 3.86 14.29 20.78
N ARG A 335 4.40 14.33 19.57
CA ARG A 335 3.82 14.98 18.38
C ARG A 335 2.96 14.02 17.54
N VAL A 336 2.07 13.27 18.20
CA VAL A 336 1.28 12.20 17.53
C VAL A 336 0.41 12.76 16.41
N LYS A 337 -0.22 13.93 16.60
CA LYS A 337 -1.07 14.57 15.59
C LYS A 337 -0.32 15.02 14.33
N GLU A 338 1.00 15.13 14.41
CA GLU A 338 1.86 15.47 13.28
C GLU A 338 2.30 14.25 12.45
N ILE A 339 1.98 13.02 12.91
CA ILE A 339 2.28 11.80 12.15
C ILE A 339 1.39 11.78 10.90
N ARG A 340 2.02 11.76 9.73
CA ARG A 340 1.32 11.62 8.44
C ARG A 340 0.81 10.19 8.31
N CYS A 341 -0.47 9.98 8.57
CA CYS A 341 -1.07 8.66 8.59
C CYS A 341 -1.16 8.03 7.20
N CYS A 342 -0.86 6.73 7.12
CA CYS A 342 -1.15 5.95 5.91
C CYS A 342 -2.66 5.71 5.79
N ILE A 343 -3.27 6.08 4.67
CA ILE A 343 -4.69 5.86 4.38
C ILE A 343 -5.01 4.48 3.78
N ARG A 344 -4.09 3.55 3.81
CA ARG A 344 -4.20 2.15 3.35
C ARG A 344 -4.78 1.96 1.93
N CYS A 345 -4.62 2.96 1.07
CA CYS A 345 -5.14 2.97 -0.30
C CYS A 345 -4.46 1.99 -1.27
N ASN A 346 -3.38 1.34 -0.87
CA ASN A 346 -2.57 0.41 -1.67
C ASN A 346 -1.99 0.96 -2.99
N GLU A 347 -1.97 2.27 -3.21
CA GLU A 347 -1.38 2.85 -4.43
C GLU A 347 0.11 2.50 -4.56
N CYS A 348 0.87 2.49 -3.46
CA CYS A 348 2.27 2.05 -3.45
C CYS A 348 2.42 0.60 -3.98
N ILE A 349 1.53 -0.30 -3.56
CA ILE A 349 1.51 -1.70 -3.99
C ILE A 349 1.08 -1.84 -5.45
N GLY A 350 0.06 -1.08 -5.87
CA GLY A 350 -0.41 -1.07 -7.25
C GLY A 350 0.67 -0.60 -8.23
N ARG A 351 1.43 0.44 -7.87
CA ARG A 351 2.58 0.91 -8.66
C ARG A 351 3.67 -0.14 -8.75
N PHE A 352 4.06 -0.72 -7.61
CA PHE A 352 5.04 -1.79 -7.56
C PHE A 352 4.68 -2.96 -8.48
N ARG A 353 3.44 -3.45 -8.40
CA ARG A 353 2.96 -4.59 -9.22
C ARG A 353 2.93 -4.30 -10.72
N ARG A 354 2.78 -3.04 -11.11
CA ARG A 354 2.90 -2.59 -12.51
C ARG A 354 4.36 -2.39 -12.96
N GLY A 355 5.34 -2.76 -12.13
CA GLY A 355 6.77 -2.62 -12.42
C GLY A 355 7.33 -1.21 -12.20
N TYR A 356 6.55 -0.29 -11.67
CA TYR A 356 7.01 1.06 -11.34
C TYR A 356 7.67 1.11 -9.96
N ARG A 357 8.52 2.10 -9.75
CA ARG A 357 8.99 2.48 -8.43
C ARG A 357 7.82 2.87 -7.54
N ILE A 358 7.88 2.52 -6.23
CA ILE A 358 6.82 2.91 -5.31
C ILE A 358 6.71 4.44 -5.19
N SER A 359 5.50 4.88 -4.87
CA SER A 359 5.19 6.25 -4.44
C SER A 359 4.09 6.15 -3.38
N CYS A 360 3.88 7.21 -2.63
CA CYS A 360 2.84 7.26 -1.61
C CYS A 360 1.80 8.34 -1.95
N THR A 361 0.54 8.04 -1.69
CA THR A 361 -0.57 8.99 -1.88
C THR A 361 -0.45 10.19 -0.97
N VAL A 362 -0.10 9.96 0.29
CA VAL A 362 -0.03 11.03 1.29
C VAL A 362 1.36 11.65 1.43
N ASN A 363 2.41 11.00 0.90
CA ASN A 363 3.78 11.49 0.97
C ASN A 363 4.40 11.61 -0.43
N PRO A 364 4.37 12.80 -1.06
CA PRO A 364 4.81 12.99 -2.44
C PRO A 364 6.32 12.85 -2.65
N VAL A 365 7.13 12.82 -1.56
CA VAL A 365 8.60 12.73 -1.64
C VAL A 365 9.14 11.30 -1.56
N VAL A 366 8.27 10.29 -1.43
CA VAL A 366 8.71 8.88 -1.43
C VAL A 366 9.45 8.55 -2.73
N GLY A 367 10.67 8.01 -2.58
CA GLY A 367 11.59 7.74 -3.69
C GLY A 367 12.38 8.95 -4.17
N LYS A 368 12.25 10.10 -3.50
CA LYS A 368 13.01 11.33 -3.76
C LYS A 368 13.77 11.80 -2.52
N GLU A 369 13.95 10.96 -1.51
CA GLU A 369 14.52 11.30 -0.21
C GLU A 369 15.90 11.95 -0.33
N ALA A 370 16.71 11.56 -1.32
CA ALA A 370 18.03 12.15 -1.57
C ALA A 370 18.01 13.64 -1.97
N CYS A 371 16.88 14.13 -2.48
CA CYS A 371 16.70 15.51 -2.96
C CYS A 371 15.40 16.15 -2.42
N SER A 372 14.85 15.62 -1.31
CA SER A 372 13.57 16.06 -0.76
C SER A 372 13.70 17.24 0.22
N GLU A 373 14.91 17.71 0.49
CA GLU A 373 15.11 18.88 1.36
C GLU A 373 14.35 20.09 0.82
N LEU A 374 13.52 20.67 1.68
CA LEU A 374 12.77 21.85 1.33
C LEU A 374 13.66 23.09 1.51
N ARG A 375 13.97 23.77 0.42
CA ARG A 375 14.77 25.00 0.47
C ARG A 375 13.86 26.21 0.63
N PRO A 376 14.24 27.18 1.48
CA PRO A 376 13.54 28.46 1.51
C PRO A 376 13.52 29.10 0.13
N ALA A 377 12.45 29.82 -0.18
CA ALA A 377 12.33 30.58 -1.41
C ALA A 377 13.36 31.72 -1.44
N GLU A 378 14.07 31.88 -2.55
CA GLU A 378 15.01 33.02 -2.74
C GLU A 378 14.27 34.36 -2.70
N LYS A 379 13.06 34.39 -3.25
CA LYS A 379 12.15 35.53 -3.24
C LYS A 379 10.76 35.09 -2.81
N PRO A 380 10.36 35.32 -1.55
CA PRO A 380 8.99 35.04 -1.11
C PRO A 380 7.96 35.74 -1.99
N LYS A 381 6.96 35.00 -2.41
CA LYS A 381 5.82 35.47 -3.21
C LYS A 381 4.56 35.52 -2.35
N ARG A 382 3.62 36.37 -2.73
CA ARG A 382 2.26 36.40 -2.20
C ARG A 382 1.38 35.48 -3.04
N VAL A 383 1.01 34.32 -2.47
CA VAL A 383 0.32 33.24 -3.20
C VAL A 383 -1.12 33.12 -2.74
N LEU A 384 -2.04 33.21 -3.69
CA LEU A 384 -3.48 32.93 -3.48
C LEU A 384 -3.79 31.51 -3.97
N ILE A 385 -4.43 30.70 -3.12
CA ILE A 385 -4.87 29.35 -3.46
C ILE A 385 -6.39 29.30 -3.40
N ALA A 386 -7.04 28.93 -4.50
CA ALA A 386 -8.47 28.75 -4.62
C ALA A 386 -8.87 27.29 -4.52
N GLY A 387 -9.48 26.90 -3.38
CA GLY A 387 -9.94 25.55 -3.06
C GLY A 387 -9.03 24.81 -2.09
N ALA A 388 -9.63 24.32 -0.99
CA ALA A 388 -8.96 23.61 0.09
C ALA A 388 -9.23 22.09 0.07
N GLY A 389 -9.26 21.49 -1.11
CA GLY A 389 -9.11 20.04 -1.27
C GLY A 389 -7.66 19.61 -1.04
N PRO A 390 -7.34 18.30 -1.20
CA PRO A 390 -5.99 17.77 -0.90
C PRO A 390 -4.87 18.50 -1.66
N ALA A 391 -5.12 18.89 -2.91
CA ALA A 391 -4.13 19.63 -3.71
C ALA A 391 -3.84 21.02 -3.13
N GLY A 392 -4.89 21.81 -2.83
CA GLY A 392 -4.73 23.16 -2.28
C GLY A 392 -4.10 23.15 -0.90
N MET A 393 -4.50 22.23 -0.03
CA MET A 393 -3.94 22.08 1.33
C MET A 393 -2.46 21.70 1.29
N GLU A 394 -2.04 20.73 0.46
CA GLU A 394 -0.62 20.34 0.34
C GLU A 394 0.23 21.44 -0.30
N ALA A 395 -0.31 22.16 -1.29
CA ALA A 395 0.39 23.32 -1.88
C ALA A 395 0.59 24.40 -0.84
N ALA A 396 -0.46 24.76 -0.08
CA ALA A 396 -0.40 25.77 0.98
C ALA A 396 0.66 25.43 2.03
N ARG A 397 0.64 24.17 2.53
CA ARG A 397 1.62 23.65 3.49
C ARG A 397 3.05 23.79 2.95
N THR A 398 3.28 23.32 1.74
CA THR A 398 4.63 23.27 1.15
C THR A 398 5.18 24.67 0.87
N LEU A 399 4.34 25.59 0.37
CA LEU A 399 4.72 26.99 0.11
C LEU A 399 5.02 27.73 1.41
N SER A 400 4.19 27.55 2.44
CA SER A 400 4.42 28.16 3.76
C SER A 400 5.76 27.70 4.36
N LEU A 401 6.10 26.41 4.26
CA LEU A 401 7.39 25.88 4.70
C LEU A 401 8.58 26.45 3.92
N ARG A 402 8.36 26.93 2.70
CA ARG A 402 9.38 27.64 1.90
C ARG A 402 9.44 29.15 2.21
N GLY A 403 8.55 29.66 3.05
CA GLY A 403 8.52 31.07 3.48
C GLY A 403 7.74 32.01 2.58
N HIS A 404 6.85 31.51 1.71
CA HIS A 404 5.92 32.33 0.94
C HIS A 404 4.78 32.87 1.84
N GLU A 405 4.19 34.01 1.50
CA GLU A 405 2.95 34.54 2.08
C GLU A 405 1.77 33.86 1.40
N VAL A 406 1.10 32.94 2.11
CA VAL A 406 0.08 32.05 1.53
C VAL A 406 -1.29 32.35 2.10
N THR A 407 -2.26 32.59 1.22
CA THR A 407 -3.69 32.66 1.55
C THR A 407 -4.44 31.54 0.85
N LEU A 408 -5.12 30.69 1.64
CA LEU A 408 -5.93 29.57 1.18
C LEU A 408 -7.41 29.91 1.36
N CYS A 409 -8.16 30.00 0.26
CA CYS A 409 -9.60 30.27 0.26
C CYS A 409 -10.39 29.00 -0.07
N GLU A 410 -11.44 28.73 0.69
CA GLU A 410 -12.39 27.63 0.49
C GLU A 410 -13.83 28.17 0.54
N LYS A 411 -14.64 27.78 -0.46
CA LYS A 411 -16.06 28.21 -0.53
C LYS A 411 -16.95 27.51 0.50
N ALA A 412 -16.55 26.31 0.96
CA ALA A 412 -17.22 25.58 2.02
C ALA A 412 -16.82 26.13 3.40
N ASP A 413 -17.55 25.71 4.43
CA ASP A 413 -17.29 26.02 5.84
C ASP A 413 -16.20 25.12 6.48
N GLU A 414 -15.65 24.17 5.70
CA GLU A 414 -14.63 23.22 6.18
C GLU A 414 -13.58 22.87 5.11
N LEU A 415 -12.38 22.46 5.56
CA LEU A 415 -11.30 22.00 4.72
C LEU A 415 -11.50 20.53 4.30
N GLY A 416 -10.83 20.08 3.20
CA GLY A 416 -10.75 18.69 2.79
C GLY A 416 -11.50 18.34 1.51
N GLY A 417 -12.47 19.16 1.09
CA GLY A 417 -13.22 18.95 -0.16
C GLY A 417 -13.83 17.55 -0.26
N TYR A 418 -13.68 16.89 -1.42
CA TYR A 418 -14.24 15.55 -1.64
C TYR A 418 -13.62 14.43 -0.79
N LEU A 419 -12.51 14.65 -0.08
CA LEU A 419 -11.98 13.64 0.86
C LEU A 419 -12.99 13.34 1.98
N ARG A 420 -13.69 14.37 2.50
CA ARG A 420 -14.73 14.19 3.52
C ARG A 420 -15.89 13.36 3.01
N ILE A 421 -16.38 13.67 1.83
CA ILE A 421 -17.49 12.93 1.21
C ILE A 421 -17.07 11.48 0.91
N SER A 422 -15.85 11.28 0.40
CA SER A 422 -15.35 9.94 0.10
C SER A 422 -15.11 9.06 1.34
N SER A 423 -15.02 9.67 2.53
CA SER A 423 -14.84 8.96 3.81
C SER A 423 -16.15 8.54 4.50
N VAL A 424 -17.30 8.89 3.95
CA VAL A 424 -18.63 8.55 4.52
C VAL A 424 -18.85 7.03 4.68
N PRO A 425 -18.47 6.16 3.72
CA PRO A 425 -18.57 4.73 3.96
C PRO A 425 -17.69 4.31 5.16
N PRO A 426 -18.21 3.49 6.11
CA PRO A 426 -17.55 3.23 7.40
C PRO A 426 -16.15 2.60 7.28
N TRP A 427 -15.88 1.89 6.21
CA TRP A 427 -14.57 1.31 5.91
C TRP A 427 -13.57 2.30 5.31
N LYS A 428 -13.97 3.55 4.99
CA LYS A 428 -13.12 4.60 4.40
C LYS A 428 -12.70 5.69 5.38
N LYS A 429 -12.93 5.50 6.67
CA LYS A 429 -12.60 6.48 7.71
C LYS A 429 -11.12 6.91 7.74
N ASP A 430 -10.20 6.03 7.30
CA ASP A 430 -8.77 6.37 7.23
C ASP A 430 -8.46 7.56 6.32
N ILE A 431 -9.34 7.89 5.36
CA ILE A 431 -9.16 9.05 4.49
C ILE A 431 -9.26 10.35 5.28
N LEU A 432 -10.09 10.39 6.34
CA LEU A 432 -10.17 11.57 7.23
C LEU A 432 -8.85 11.84 7.93
N ALA A 433 -8.06 10.81 8.23
CA ALA A 433 -6.74 11.01 8.86
C ALA A 433 -5.79 11.86 7.99
N LEU A 434 -5.95 11.85 6.65
CA LEU A 434 -5.22 12.77 5.76
C LEU A 434 -5.72 14.20 5.90
N VAL A 435 -7.03 14.40 5.98
CA VAL A 435 -7.63 15.73 6.17
C VAL A 435 -7.21 16.32 7.51
N ASP A 436 -7.31 15.52 8.58
CA ASP A 436 -6.94 15.94 9.94
C ASP A 436 -5.46 16.29 10.04
N TRP A 437 -4.60 15.48 9.42
CA TRP A 437 -3.18 15.77 9.36
C TRP A 437 -2.88 17.06 8.59
N LEU A 438 -3.43 17.24 7.38
CA LEU A 438 -3.25 18.46 6.59
C LEU A 438 -3.78 19.70 7.34
N THR A 439 -4.93 19.58 8.01
CA THR A 439 -5.50 20.65 8.82
C THR A 439 -4.56 21.03 9.97
N THR A 440 -4.04 20.02 10.72
CA THR A 440 -3.07 20.24 11.80
C THR A 440 -1.81 20.95 11.29
N GLU A 441 -1.28 20.55 10.14
CA GLU A 441 -0.07 21.17 9.55
C GLU A 441 -0.34 22.63 9.13
N LEU A 442 -1.53 22.92 8.59
CA LEU A 442 -1.92 24.28 8.20
C LEU A 442 -2.15 25.19 9.40
N GLU A 443 -2.84 24.71 10.46
CA GLU A 443 -3.05 25.46 11.71
C GLU A 443 -1.75 25.85 12.42
N ARG A 444 -0.70 25.04 12.23
CA ARG A 444 0.65 25.28 12.79
C ARG A 444 1.53 26.14 11.89
N SER A 445 1.07 26.44 10.70
CA SER A 445 1.79 27.23 9.69
C SER A 445 1.38 28.71 9.72
N SER A 446 2.03 29.51 8.87
CA SER A 446 1.68 30.93 8.65
C SER A 446 0.61 31.14 7.57
N VAL A 447 -0.07 30.07 7.13
CA VAL A 447 -1.11 30.15 6.08
C VAL A 447 -2.34 30.88 6.61
N ALA A 448 -2.79 31.93 5.91
CA ALA A 448 -4.09 32.56 6.16
C ALA A 448 -5.20 31.73 5.53
N ILE A 449 -6.09 31.18 6.35
CA ILE A 449 -7.20 30.33 5.88
C ILE A 449 -8.50 31.11 5.92
N HIS A 450 -9.19 31.19 4.77
CA HIS A 450 -10.47 31.85 4.62
C HIS A 450 -11.54 30.85 4.16
N LEU A 451 -12.36 30.39 5.10
CA LEU A 451 -13.53 29.55 4.82
C LEU A 451 -14.72 30.42 4.36
N ASN A 452 -15.76 29.79 3.80
CA ASN A 452 -16.94 30.47 3.24
C ASN A 452 -16.57 31.59 2.24
N THR A 453 -15.43 31.40 1.53
CA THR A 453 -14.85 32.40 0.64
C THR A 453 -14.65 31.83 -0.75
N GLU A 454 -15.51 32.16 -1.68
CA GLU A 454 -15.34 31.80 -3.09
C GLU A 454 -14.40 32.81 -3.77
N VAL A 455 -13.37 32.29 -4.41
CA VAL A 455 -12.45 33.14 -5.19
C VAL A 455 -13.09 33.45 -6.55
N ALA A 456 -13.53 34.67 -6.72
CA ALA A 456 -14.02 35.24 -7.98
C ALA A 456 -12.93 36.12 -8.63
N PRO A 457 -13.05 36.48 -9.92
CA PRO A 457 -12.09 37.36 -10.59
C PRO A 457 -11.85 38.68 -9.84
N GLU A 458 -12.92 39.29 -9.28
CA GLU A 458 -12.84 40.53 -8.52
C GLU A 458 -12.01 40.37 -7.24
N TYR A 459 -12.13 39.21 -6.56
CA TYR A 459 -11.32 38.90 -5.38
C TYR A 459 -9.82 38.81 -5.74
N ILE A 460 -9.50 38.22 -6.88
CA ILE A 460 -8.10 38.08 -7.33
C ILE A 460 -7.49 39.46 -7.62
N VAL A 461 -8.26 40.34 -8.28
CA VAL A 461 -7.82 41.71 -8.58
C VAL A 461 -7.57 42.50 -7.29
N GLN A 462 -8.48 42.42 -6.32
CA GLN A 462 -8.33 43.08 -5.02
C GLN A 462 -7.17 42.51 -4.20
N PHE A 463 -6.99 41.18 -4.21
CA PHE A 463 -5.91 40.50 -3.49
C PHE A 463 -4.55 40.81 -4.10
N SER A 464 -4.46 40.94 -5.42
CA SER A 464 -3.24 41.21 -6.18
C SER A 464 -2.09 40.22 -5.85
N PRO A 465 -2.24 38.91 -6.16
CA PRO A 465 -1.22 37.91 -5.90
C PRO A 465 -0.04 38.02 -6.88
N ASP A 466 1.12 37.50 -6.50
CA ASP A 466 2.22 37.19 -7.43
C ASP A 466 1.93 35.87 -8.18
N ALA A 467 1.27 34.92 -7.51
CA ALA A 467 0.87 33.64 -8.09
C ALA A 467 -0.53 33.20 -7.60
N LEU A 468 -1.33 32.66 -8.51
CA LEU A 468 -2.63 32.03 -8.25
C LEU A 468 -2.54 30.53 -8.46
N ILE A 469 -2.88 29.74 -7.46
CA ILE A 469 -3.07 28.30 -7.59
C ILE A 469 -4.57 27.98 -7.67
N VAL A 470 -5.00 27.38 -8.78
CA VAL A 470 -6.38 26.96 -9.00
C VAL A 470 -6.48 25.48 -8.63
N ALA A 471 -7.06 25.20 -7.46
CA ALA A 471 -7.30 23.89 -6.89
C ALA A 471 -8.80 23.64 -6.64
N THR A 472 -9.65 24.22 -7.49
CA THR A 472 -11.12 24.28 -7.38
C THR A 472 -11.83 22.93 -7.59
N GLY A 473 -11.08 21.85 -7.85
CA GLY A 473 -11.60 20.51 -7.93
C GLY A 473 -12.40 20.23 -9.20
N SER A 474 -13.43 19.41 -9.06
CA SER A 474 -14.25 18.89 -10.16
C SER A 474 -15.71 18.77 -9.75
N THR A 475 -16.57 18.49 -10.74
CA THR A 475 -18.02 18.23 -10.54
C THR A 475 -18.38 16.87 -11.12
N PRO A 476 -19.36 16.12 -10.54
CA PRO A 476 -19.81 14.85 -11.11
C PRO A 476 -20.31 15.03 -12.54
N ARG A 477 -19.88 14.16 -13.43
CA ARG A 477 -20.28 14.18 -14.84
C ARG A 477 -21.73 13.77 -15.02
N ARG A 478 -22.47 14.56 -15.79
CA ARG A 478 -23.83 14.29 -16.22
C ARG A 478 -23.88 14.26 -17.75
N PRO A 479 -24.00 13.08 -18.39
CA PRO A 479 -24.08 12.99 -19.86
C PRO A 479 -25.41 13.58 -20.36
N ASN A 480 -25.40 14.07 -21.58
CA ASN A 480 -26.63 14.59 -22.21
C ASN A 480 -27.44 13.43 -22.80
N ILE A 481 -28.26 12.79 -21.98
CA ILE A 481 -29.18 11.70 -22.37
C ILE A 481 -30.58 11.97 -21.81
N PRO A 482 -31.65 11.40 -22.41
CA PRO A 482 -33.01 11.55 -21.93
C PRO A 482 -33.15 11.09 -20.46
N GLY A 483 -33.87 11.85 -19.65
CA GLY A 483 -34.18 11.55 -18.24
C GLY A 483 -33.05 11.77 -17.23
N ILE A 484 -31.92 12.33 -17.65
CA ILE A 484 -30.73 12.54 -16.79
C ILE A 484 -31.02 13.44 -15.58
N GLU A 485 -31.98 14.33 -15.70
CA GLU A 485 -32.41 15.26 -14.65
C GLU A 485 -33.03 14.55 -13.44
N SER A 486 -33.58 13.36 -13.62
CA SER A 486 -34.14 12.52 -12.55
C SER A 486 -33.08 11.71 -11.79
N ALA A 487 -31.86 11.61 -12.30
CA ALA A 487 -30.79 10.88 -11.66
C ALA A 487 -30.12 11.70 -10.57
N ILE A 488 -29.63 11.00 -9.54
CA ILE A 488 -28.73 11.57 -8.54
C ILE A 488 -27.30 11.09 -8.78
N THR A 489 -26.32 11.77 -8.22
CA THR A 489 -24.93 11.36 -8.35
C THR A 489 -24.48 10.52 -7.16
N ALA A 490 -23.40 9.76 -7.32
CA ALA A 490 -22.73 9.06 -6.21
C ALA A 490 -22.35 10.02 -5.06
N VAL A 491 -22.01 11.27 -5.39
CA VAL A 491 -21.74 12.33 -4.41
C VAL A 491 -22.99 12.69 -3.62
N ASP A 492 -24.15 12.81 -4.30
CA ASP A 492 -25.42 13.11 -3.64
C ASP A 492 -25.84 12.00 -2.67
N VAL A 493 -25.65 10.73 -3.06
CA VAL A 493 -25.87 9.57 -2.18
C VAL A 493 -25.04 9.68 -0.90
N LEU A 494 -23.75 9.96 -1.04
CA LEU A 494 -22.85 10.09 0.11
C LEU A 494 -23.11 11.35 0.96
N LYS A 495 -23.79 12.36 0.41
CA LYS A 495 -24.32 13.52 1.15
C LYS A 495 -25.66 13.23 1.84
N GLY A 496 -26.20 12.03 1.71
CA GLY A 496 -27.43 11.61 2.38
C GLY A 496 -28.72 11.91 1.60
N VAL A 497 -28.63 12.21 0.29
CA VAL A 497 -29.84 12.30 -0.55
C VAL A 497 -30.53 10.94 -0.56
N PRO A 498 -31.83 10.86 -0.23
CA PRO A 498 -32.56 9.59 -0.16
C PRO A 498 -32.62 8.88 -1.51
N VAL A 499 -32.53 7.55 -1.45
CA VAL A 499 -32.72 6.65 -2.60
C VAL A 499 -33.88 5.67 -2.32
N GLY A 500 -34.50 5.16 -3.36
CA GLY A 500 -35.50 4.12 -3.27
C GLY A 500 -34.94 2.77 -2.84
N ASP A 501 -35.71 1.70 -3.02
CA ASP A 501 -35.33 0.34 -2.58
C ASP A 501 -34.59 -0.45 -3.69
N ASN A 502 -34.79 -0.07 -4.96
CA ASN A 502 -34.19 -0.73 -6.12
C ASN A 502 -33.31 0.29 -6.88
N VAL A 503 -32.03 0.27 -6.66
CA VAL A 503 -31.09 1.28 -7.16
C VAL A 503 -30.28 0.73 -8.33
N VAL A 504 -30.23 1.50 -9.43
CA VAL A 504 -29.33 1.23 -10.55
C VAL A 504 -28.15 2.19 -10.50
N VAL A 505 -26.96 1.67 -10.24
CA VAL A 505 -25.71 2.44 -10.26
C VAL A 505 -25.13 2.39 -11.67
N CYS A 506 -25.06 3.53 -12.32
CA CYS A 506 -24.54 3.71 -13.67
C CYS A 506 -23.06 4.07 -13.63
N GLY A 507 -22.21 3.12 -14.05
CA GLY A 507 -20.75 3.16 -13.98
C GLY A 507 -20.20 2.24 -12.89
N GLY A 508 -19.36 1.27 -13.31
CA GLY A 508 -18.77 0.23 -12.47
C GLY A 508 -17.28 0.49 -12.14
N GLY A 509 -16.80 1.73 -12.17
CA GLY A 509 -15.47 2.08 -11.66
C GLY A 509 -15.40 2.03 -10.13
N LEU A 510 -14.26 2.46 -9.54
CA LEU A 510 -14.02 2.48 -8.09
C LEU A 510 -15.20 3.12 -7.34
N VAL A 511 -15.64 4.32 -7.74
CA VAL A 511 -16.70 5.07 -7.05
C VAL A 511 -18.03 4.33 -7.13
N GLY A 512 -18.38 3.81 -8.31
CA GLY A 512 -19.65 3.09 -8.52
C GLY A 512 -19.71 1.79 -7.71
N CYS A 513 -18.64 1.02 -7.69
CA CYS A 513 -18.56 -0.21 -6.90
C CYS A 513 -18.66 0.05 -5.39
N GLU A 514 -17.97 1.09 -4.88
CA GLU A 514 -18.02 1.45 -3.45
C GLU A 514 -19.39 1.98 -3.03
N VAL A 515 -20.04 2.80 -3.87
CA VAL A 515 -21.39 3.32 -3.60
C VAL A 515 -22.42 2.20 -3.69
N ALA A 516 -22.28 1.27 -4.64
CA ALA A 516 -23.15 0.09 -4.71
C ALA A 516 -23.04 -0.78 -3.46
N TRP A 517 -21.83 -1.05 -2.98
CA TRP A 517 -21.61 -1.76 -1.72
C TRP A 517 -22.21 -0.99 -0.53
N TYR A 518 -21.96 0.33 -0.46
CA TYR A 518 -22.51 1.19 0.60
C TYR A 518 -24.04 1.10 0.67
N LEU A 519 -24.72 1.22 -0.46
CA LEU A 519 -26.19 1.12 -0.55
C LEU A 519 -26.69 -0.27 -0.20
N ALA A 520 -26.05 -1.33 -0.68
CA ALA A 520 -26.41 -2.70 -0.36
C ALA A 520 -26.28 -3.00 1.14
N GLY A 521 -25.33 -2.37 1.84
CA GLY A 521 -25.21 -2.42 3.31
C GLY A 521 -26.43 -1.85 4.06
N PHE A 522 -27.27 -1.02 3.41
CA PHE A 522 -28.57 -0.54 3.92
C PHE A 522 -29.75 -1.39 3.42
N ASN A 523 -29.51 -2.62 3.00
CA ASN A 523 -30.51 -3.55 2.47
C ASN A 523 -31.24 -3.06 1.20
N LYS A 524 -30.59 -2.18 0.42
CA LYS A 524 -31.10 -1.81 -0.90
C LYS A 524 -30.77 -2.90 -1.91
N LYS A 525 -31.68 -3.17 -2.85
CA LYS A 525 -31.39 -4.00 -4.01
C LYS A 525 -30.61 -3.15 -5.02
N VAL A 526 -29.37 -3.53 -5.31
CA VAL A 526 -28.50 -2.73 -6.14
C VAL A 526 -28.07 -3.51 -7.39
N THR A 527 -28.18 -2.84 -8.55
CA THR A 527 -27.65 -3.33 -9.83
C THR A 527 -26.63 -2.34 -10.37
N ILE A 528 -25.41 -2.78 -10.68
CA ILE A 528 -24.40 -1.97 -11.38
C ILE A 528 -24.53 -2.19 -12.88
N VAL A 529 -24.59 -1.12 -13.65
CA VAL A 529 -24.54 -1.12 -15.11
C VAL A 529 -23.21 -0.53 -15.57
N GLU A 530 -22.42 -1.31 -16.31
CA GLU A 530 -21.10 -0.93 -16.79
C GLU A 530 -20.95 -1.18 -18.30
N MET A 531 -20.39 -0.20 -19.03
CA MET A 531 -20.16 -0.31 -20.46
C MET A 531 -18.98 -1.20 -20.85
N LEU A 532 -18.01 -1.35 -19.94
CA LEU A 532 -16.87 -2.23 -20.13
C LEU A 532 -17.25 -3.69 -19.82
N ASP A 533 -16.35 -4.62 -20.13
CA ASP A 533 -16.52 -6.06 -19.89
C ASP A 533 -16.32 -6.46 -18.40
N GLU A 534 -15.70 -5.59 -17.60
CA GLU A 534 -15.45 -5.81 -16.17
C GLU A 534 -15.65 -4.52 -15.36
N VAL A 535 -15.96 -4.68 -14.07
CA VAL A 535 -16.05 -3.57 -13.11
C VAL A 535 -14.77 -3.42 -12.29
N ALA A 536 -14.58 -2.25 -11.65
CA ALA A 536 -13.46 -1.93 -10.76
C ALA A 536 -12.06 -2.11 -11.41
N THR A 537 -11.95 -1.94 -12.73
CA THR A 537 -10.70 -2.12 -13.49
C THR A 537 -9.66 -1.05 -13.19
N ASP A 538 -10.08 0.07 -12.65
CA ASP A 538 -9.25 1.19 -12.20
C ASP A 538 -8.69 1.01 -10.79
N MET A 539 -9.04 -0.07 -10.08
CA MET A 539 -8.54 -0.36 -8.73
C MET A 539 -7.22 -1.14 -8.74
N GLU A 540 -6.47 -1.05 -7.63
CA GLU A 540 -5.38 -2.00 -7.35
C GLU A 540 -5.95 -3.41 -7.17
N VAL A 541 -5.24 -4.44 -7.66
CA VAL A 541 -5.76 -5.82 -7.78
C VAL A 541 -6.25 -6.40 -6.45
N GLY A 542 -5.53 -6.18 -5.34
CA GLY A 542 -5.96 -6.65 -4.02
C GLY A 542 -7.22 -5.91 -3.55
N SER A 543 -7.25 -4.61 -3.72
CA SER A 543 -8.42 -3.77 -3.41
C SER A 543 -9.64 -4.18 -4.23
N ARG A 544 -9.44 -4.44 -5.54
CA ARG A 544 -10.49 -4.95 -6.42
C ARG A 544 -11.04 -6.29 -5.95
N THR A 545 -10.15 -7.22 -5.58
CA THR A 545 -10.56 -8.55 -5.07
C THR A 545 -11.44 -8.42 -3.84
N ALA A 546 -11.07 -7.55 -2.89
CA ALA A 546 -11.86 -7.30 -1.69
C ALA A 546 -13.25 -6.73 -2.02
N VAL A 547 -13.32 -5.67 -2.85
CA VAL A 547 -14.60 -5.03 -3.22
C VAL A 547 -15.51 -5.99 -3.98
N LEU A 548 -14.98 -6.75 -4.94
CA LEU A 548 -15.80 -7.73 -5.68
C LEU A 548 -16.34 -8.85 -4.80
N ARG A 549 -15.63 -9.23 -3.74
CA ARG A 549 -16.13 -10.19 -2.75
C ARG A 549 -17.28 -9.59 -1.94
N GLU A 550 -17.15 -8.37 -1.49
CA GLU A 550 -18.19 -7.67 -0.74
C GLU A 550 -19.46 -7.44 -1.58
N LEU A 551 -19.30 -6.99 -2.84
CA LEU A 551 -20.44 -6.85 -3.76
C LEU A 551 -21.21 -8.16 -3.93
N ARG A 552 -20.50 -9.28 -4.12
CA ARG A 552 -21.11 -10.62 -4.20
C ARG A 552 -21.79 -11.03 -2.89
N GLY A 553 -21.12 -10.80 -1.76
CA GLY A 553 -21.64 -11.13 -0.43
C GLY A 553 -22.94 -10.40 -0.09
N HIS A 554 -23.10 -9.17 -0.61
CA HIS A 554 -24.30 -8.35 -0.45
C HIS A 554 -25.34 -8.56 -1.57
N GLY A 555 -25.11 -9.48 -2.50
CA GLY A 555 -26.05 -9.79 -3.58
C GLY A 555 -26.20 -8.68 -4.63
N VAL A 556 -25.19 -7.82 -4.81
CA VAL A 556 -25.20 -6.79 -5.86
C VAL A 556 -25.12 -7.45 -7.23
N GLU A 557 -26.09 -7.15 -8.08
CA GLU A 557 -26.11 -7.59 -9.48
C GLU A 557 -25.15 -6.72 -10.31
N ILE A 558 -24.36 -7.34 -11.19
CA ILE A 558 -23.42 -6.64 -12.07
C ILE A 558 -23.74 -6.97 -13.52
N ILE A 559 -24.07 -5.95 -14.30
CA ILE A 559 -24.36 -6.06 -15.74
C ILE A 559 -23.28 -5.28 -16.50
N CYS A 560 -22.33 -6.01 -17.09
CA CYS A 560 -21.28 -5.47 -17.95
C CYS A 560 -21.71 -5.42 -19.42
N ASN A 561 -20.90 -4.73 -20.24
CA ASN A 561 -21.14 -4.54 -21.68
C ASN A 561 -22.49 -3.86 -21.98
N LEU A 562 -22.95 -2.98 -21.08
CA LEU A 562 -24.21 -2.25 -21.26
C LEU A 562 -23.97 -0.74 -21.06
N LYS A 563 -23.96 0.01 -22.15
CA LYS A 563 -23.83 1.47 -22.15
C LYS A 563 -25.19 2.11 -21.89
N MET A 564 -25.31 2.90 -20.86
CA MET A 564 -26.53 3.67 -20.55
C MET A 564 -26.82 4.70 -21.65
N GLU A 565 -28.08 4.74 -22.12
CA GLU A 565 -28.56 5.64 -23.18
C GLU A 565 -29.75 6.52 -22.74
N GLU A 566 -30.54 6.05 -21.76
CA GLU A 566 -31.75 6.75 -21.29
C GLU A 566 -32.05 6.36 -19.84
N ILE A 567 -32.60 7.29 -19.08
CA ILE A 567 -33.15 7.04 -17.73
C ILE A 567 -34.66 7.23 -17.80
N ILE A 568 -35.41 6.24 -17.33
CA ILE A 568 -36.87 6.33 -17.18
C ILE A 568 -37.16 6.61 -15.71
N PRO A 569 -37.63 7.81 -15.34
CA PRO A 569 -37.84 8.18 -13.96
C PRO A 569 -38.76 7.21 -13.20
N GLY A 570 -38.28 6.67 -12.06
CA GLY A 570 -39.00 5.71 -11.25
C GLY A 570 -39.12 4.29 -11.81
N GLU A 571 -38.57 4.02 -13.01
CA GLU A 571 -38.66 2.70 -13.66
C GLU A 571 -37.29 2.05 -13.92
N GLY A 572 -36.20 2.84 -14.05
CA GLY A 572 -34.84 2.35 -14.24
C GLY A 572 -34.09 2.98 -15.41
N VAL A 573 -33.22 2.19 -16.05
CA VAL A 573 -32.29 2.63 -17.09
C VAL A 573 -32.46 1.79 -18.34
N ILE A 574 -32.38 2.40 -19.51
CA ILE A 574 -32.19 1.71 -20.80
C ILE A 574 -30.74 1.81 -21.19
N GLY A 575 -30.11 0.69 -21.43
CA GLY A 575 -28.77 0.59 -22.00
C GLY A 575 -28.77 -0.10 -23.34
N ILE A 576 -27.68 0.05 -24.07
CA ILE A 576 -27.39 -0.63 -25.34
C ILE A 576 -26.16 -1.54 -25.15
N ASP A 577 -26.28 -2.79 -25.54
CA ASP A 577 -25.18 -3.75 -25.52
C ASP A 577 -24.30 -3.68 -26.78
N LYS A 578 -23.28 -4.55 -26.86
CA LYS A 578 -22.35 -4.61 -28.00
C LYS A 578 -23.03 -5.03 -29.32
N GLU A 579 -24.14 -5.75 -29.23
CA GLU A 579 -24.97 -6.17 -30.37
C GLU A 579 -25.99 -5.10 -30.77
N LEU A 580 -25.91 -3.89 -30.19
CA LEU A 580 -26.84 -2.79 -30.40
C LEU A 580 -28.29 -3.09 -29.96
N THR A 581 -28.44 -4.06 -29.06
CA THR A 581 -29.74 -4.42 -28.48
C THR A 581 -30.02 -3.58 -27.27
N LYS A 582 -31.21 -2.98 -27.22
CA LYS A 582 -31.66 -2.23 -26.04
C LYS A 582 -32.12 -3.16 -24.93
N ARG A 583 -31.63 -2.92 -23.73
CA ARG A 583 -32.03 -3.65 -22.53
C ARG A 583 -32.46 -2.68 -21.44
N LYS A 584 -33.62 -2.96 -20.82
CA LYS A 584 -34.10 -2.23 -19.64
C LYS A 584 -33.58 -2.89 -18.38
N VAL A 585 -32.98 -2.10 -17.49
CA VAL A 585 -32.61 -2.48 -16.13
C VAL A 585 -33.56 -1.76 -15.19
N SER A 586 -34.40 -2.50 -14.50
CA SER A 586 -35.45 -1.95 -13.64
C SER A 586 -34.88 -1.41 -12.33
N GLY A 587 -35.37 -0.26 -11.89
CA GLY A 587 -35.03 0.36 -10.61
C GLY A 587 -35.84 1.65 -10.41
N ASP A 588 -36.01 2.03 -9.17
CA ASP A 588 -36.72 3.26 -8.81
C ASP A 588 -35.78 4.49 -8.76
N THR A 589 -34.49 4.27 -8.59
CA THR A 589 -33.48 5.31 -8.50
C THR A 589 -32.27 5.01 -9.39
N ALA A 590 -31.85 5.94 -10.23
CA ALA A 590 -30.62 5.90 -10.99
C ALA A 590 -29.54 6.75 -10.30
N VAL A 591 -28.37 6.16 -10.03
CA VAL A 591 -27.20 6.81 -9.41
C VAL A 591 -26.05 6.88 -10.41
N LEU A 592 -25.59 8.08 -10.71
CA LEU A 592 -24.51 8.32 -11.65
C LEU A 592 -23.14 8.23 -10.98
N ALA A 593 -22.29 7.33 -11.46
CA ALA A 593 -20.89 7.18 -11.07
C ALA A 593 -19.96 7.21 -12.32
N LEU A 594 -20.18 8.19 -13.20
CA LEU A 594 -19.61 8.29 -14.54
C LEU A 594 -18.32 9.15 -14.60
N GLY A 595 -17.68 9.36 -13.47
CA GLY A 595 -16.50 10.21 -13.34
C GLY A 595 -16.85 11.67 -13.10
N PHE A 596 -15.86 12.56 -13.31
CA PHE A 596 -15.95 13.96 -12.98
C PHE A 596 -15.47 14.83 -14.14
N ASP A 597 -15.96 16.08 -14.20
CA ASP A 597 -15.50 17.13 -15.10
C ASP A 597 -14.73 18.21 -14.32
N PRO A 598 -13.57 18.67 -14.83
CA PRO A 598 -12.72 19.63 -14.11
C PRO A 598 -13.37 21.00 -13.97
N ASN A 599 -13.25 21.64 -12.80
CA ASN A 599 -13.69 22.99 -12.58
C ASN A 599 -12.58 23.99 -12.93
N ARG A 600 -12.64 24.60 -14.13
CA ARG A 600 -11.61 25.50 -14.68
C ARG A 600 -12.04 26.97 -14.74
N VAL A 601 -13.03 27.39 -13.97
CA VAL A 601 -13.63 28.74 -14.05
C VAL A 601 -12.59 29.86 -13.94
N LEU A 602 -11.53 29.66 -13.14
CA LEU A 602 -10.49 30.68 -12.92
C LEU A 602 -9.31 30.60 -13.90
N SER A 603 -9.33 29.73 -14.89
CA SER A 603 -8.17 29.48 -15.79
C SER A 603 -8.19 30.27 -17.12
N GLY A 604 -9.29 30.98 -17.43
CA GLY A 604 -9.68 31.40 -18.79
C GLY A 604 -9.02 32.67 -19.36
N GLU A 605 -8.30 33.51 -18.61
CA GLU A 605 -7.77 34.79 -19.15
C GLU A 605 -6.29 34.70 -19.56
N ARG A 606 -5.97 35.23 -20.74
CA ARG A 606 -4.60 35.47 -21.21
C ARG A 606 -4.17 36.91 -20.85
N ASN A 607 -2.90 37.16 -20.53
CA ASN A 607 -2.31 38.45 -20.13
C ASN A 607 -2.68 38.91 -18.70
N ARG A 608 -2.31 38.11 -17.70
CA ARG A 608 -2.43 38.46 -16.27
C ARG A 608 -1.10 38.98 -15.73
N PRO A 609 -1.12 39.88 -14.73
CA PRO A 609 0.09 40.35 -14.06
C PRO A 609 0.65 39.37 -13.02
N TYR A 610 0.10 38.17 -12.92
CA TYR A 610 0.46 37.10 -11.98
C TYR A 610 0.55 35.72 -12.67
N GLU A 611 1.33 34.83 -12.09
CA GLU A 611 1.45 33.44 -12.55
C GLU A 611 0.19 32.62 -12.18
N VAL A 612 -0.21 31.65 -13.00
CA VAL A 612 -1.38 30.78 -12.75
C VAL A 612 -1.02 29.32 -12.90
N TYR A 613 -1.29 28.54 -11.85
CA TYR A 613 -1.03 27.10 -11.79
C TYR A 613 -2.33 26.34 -11.55
N LEU A 614 -2.62 25.36 -12.42
CA LEU A 614 -3.75 24.45 -12.23
C LEU A 614 -3.23 23.14 -11.61
N ILE A 615 -3.83 22.70 -10.50
CA ILE A 615 -3.45 21.47 -9.82
C ILE A 615 -4.67 20.62 -9.42
N GLY A 616 -4.44 19.33 -9.22
CA GLY A 616 -5.46 18.38 -8.84
C GLY A 616 -6.57 18.27 -9.87
N ASP A 617 -7.79 18.03 -9.41
CA ASP A 617 -8.94 17.79 -10.28
C ASP A 617 -9.37 19.00 -11.10
N ALA A 618 -8.97 20.21 -10.74
CA ALA A 618 -9.17 21.40 -11.56
C ALA A 618 -8.38 21.33 -12.87
N LYS A 619 -7.22 20.66 -12.86
CA LYS A 619 -6.44 20.35 -14.03
C LYS A 619 -7.01 19.15 -14.78
N GLU A 620 -7.16 18.03 -14.07
CA GLU A 620 -7.68 16.77 -14.58
C GLU A 620 -8.14 15.88 -13.42
N PRO A 621 -9.42 15.47 -13.38
CA PRO A 621 -9.93 14.57 -12.36
C PRO A 621 -9.19 13.22 -12.38
N ARG A 622 -8.50 12.90 -11.29
CA ARG A 622 -7.71 11.68 -11.12
C ARG A 622 -7.75 11.20 -9.66
N ARG A 623 -6.66 10.64 -9.17
CA ARG A 623 -6.55 10.11 -7.81
C ARG A 623 -5.93 11.10 -6.85
N ILE A 624 -6.12 10.87 -5.56
CA ILE A 624 -5.52 11.68 -4.48
C ILE A 624 -3.99 11.80 -4.66
N ILE A 625 -3.31 10.73 -5.09
CA ILE A 625 -1.86 10.75 -5.32
C ILE A 625 -1.44 11.79 -6.36
N ASP A 626 -2.24 11.97 -7.41
CA ASP A 626 -1.95 12.93 -8.47
C ASP A 626 -2.09 14.35 -7.94
N ALA A 627 -3.16 14.63 -7.20
CA ALA A 627 -3.40 15.92 -6.56
C ALA A 627 -2.25 16.31 -5.60
N MET A 628 -1.84 15.39 -4.72
CA MET A 628 -0.76 15.62 -3.76
C MET A 628 0.60 15.83 -4.45
N ARG A 629 0.90 15.05 -5.48
CA ARG A 629 2.17 15.16 -6.22
C ARG A 629 2.27 16.42 -7.08
N GLU A 630 1.18 16.83 -7.72
CA GLU A 630 1.15 18.08 -8.48
C GLU A 630 1.30 19.28 -7.55
N ALA A 631 0.61 19.27 -6.41
CA ALA A 631 0.74 20.30 -5.40
C ALA A 631 2.18 20.45 -4.89
N ASP A 632 2.82 19.33 -4.50
CA ASP A 632 4.22 19.32 -4.06
C ASP A 632 5.17 19.78 -5.17
N HIS A 633 4.94 19.35 -6.43
CA HIS A 633 5.77 19.73 -7.57
C HIS A 633 5.72 21.23 -7.83
N VAL A 634 4.53 21.80 -7.97
CA VAL A 634 4.35 23.24 -8.22
C VAL A 634 4.93 24.05 -7.06
N ALA A 635 4.63 23.67 -5.82
CA ALA A 635 5.09 24.39 -4.64
C ALA A 635 6.61 24.30 -4.40
N ARG A 636 7.28 23.23 -4.85
CA ARG A 636 8.73 23.07 -4.66
C ARG A 636 9.58 23.65 -5.79
N LEU A 637 9.09 23.54 -7.03
CA LEU A 637 9.93 23.69 -8.21
C LEU A 637 9.50 24.81 -9.14
N GLU A 638 8.24 25.25 -9.09
CA GLU A 638 7.72 26.23 -10.03
C GLU A 638 7.47 27.61 -9.40
N ILE A 639 7.15 27.66 -8.12
CA ILE A 639 6.96 28.87 -7.34
C ILE A 639 8.14 29.10 -6.38
#